data_e8ae760bca92ede610c6bdff1eacb1c3
#
_entry.id   e8ae760bca92ede610c6bdff1eacb1c3
#
_cell.length_a   1.000
_cell.length_b   1.000
_cell.length_c   1.000
_cell.angle_alpha   90.00
_cell.angle_beta   90.00
_cell.angle_gamma   90.00
#
_symmetry.space_group_name_H-M   'P 1'
#
loop_
_entity.id
_entity.type
_entity.pdbx_description
1 polymer ?
#
loop_
_entity_poly.entity_id
_entity_poly.type
_entity_poly.pdbx_seq_one_letter_code
_entity_poly.pdbx_strand_id
1 'polypeptide(L)'
;MSIGNDSHIPRSRIRLSYLIILITFAFFFVRLFTLQIVEGETYRAQADDNRFETVNSPAARGIIYDRNGFQLVRNIPSFNVVITPALLPDSNAEVEAIYQRLSEITGVPIDQEGPPAARCVPGRGIRQFVEEGLTNSPYDAWPIACDIDETAARILREESIDLPGVGIEISPVRDYTTGALTSALIGYLGPIPAIFESYYTEKGFVAGRDKIGYAGLEFGFGSVIDQGDFQGVYFGMYQEILAGQNGVKQVEIDVAGRQLREVGEVTQPIPGNNLRLTIDTRLQASADAALRNRMEFINRYAGEERTPIGVVIAMDPRTGDILAMVSLPTYENNRFARYIPEDYYFQLVQDDRGKPLVNHAIADVFPPGSSFKMVTAVGALNEGVITPEQQLNDPGKITITNRYFPNDPGKAKDFVCWKEDGHGLVDFVHGIAFSCNVYFYKIGGGFPGEVEEGLGVSGINRYAPALGYGAPLGIDLPGEVGGLIPNEDWKRINLGEGWSTGDTYNTVVGQGFVAATPLQVLTSIVTIANGGKVMWPHVIKEVLDGEGNVISQYDPCVLWDIGDDFITPLDEIGADCPTLPPELRQFIIDERRDQGMLSPDIIVDPQVLELAQQGMRMVVTEGTAHGYADLENISSAGKTGTGEFCDTVAYNMGLCKPGAWPTHSWYTAYAPFENPEIAVVAFVYNGGEGAITAGPIVKQVMDAYFSLKAIDVALVE
;
A
#
# COMPACT_ATOMS: atom_id res chain seq x y z
N MET A 1 67.32 -87.63 22.25
CA MET A 1 67.58 -86.70 21.17
C MET A 1 66.92 -85.36 21.54
N SER A 2 67.77 -84.45 21.96
CA SER A 2 67.36 -83.08 22.33
C SER A 2 67.45 -82.22 21.10
N ILE A 3 66.39 -81.46 20.83
CA ILE A 3 66.50 -80.36 19.91
C ILE A 3 65.93 -79.11 20.65
N GLY A 4 66.86 -78.39 21.28
CA GLY A 4 66.63 -77.06 21.74
C GLY A 4 66.73 -76.14 20.55
N ASN A 5 65.69 -75.38 20.30
CA ASN A 5 65.73 -74.29 19.34
C ASN A 5 65.48 -72.92 20.07
N ASP A 6 66.62 -72.43 20.66
CA ASP A 6 66.66 -71.08 21.21
C ASP A 6 66.73 -70.10 20.06
N SER A 7 65.60 -69.66 19.63
CA SER A 7 65.50 -68.46 18.71
C SER A 7 65.76 -67.15 19.49
N HIS A 8 67.03 -66.80 19.66
CA HIS A 8 67.40 -65.52 20.16
C HIS A 8 66.92 -64.38 19.20
N ILE A 9 65.88 -63.72 19.58
CA ILE A 9 65.47 -62.53 18.85
C ILE A 9 66.60 -61.49 18.93
N PRO A 10 67.17 -61.02 17.79
CA PRO A 10 68.31 -60.10 17.83
C PRO A 10 67.93 -58.81 18.51
N ARG A 11 68.74 -58.33 19.46
CA ARG A 11 68.53 -57.09 20.25
C ARG A 11 68.23 -55.86 19.38
N SER A 12 68.67 -55.90 18.12
CA SER A 12 68.35 -54.82 17.11
C SER A 12 66.86 -54.78 16.76
N ARG A 13 66.20 -55.94 16.62
CA ARG A 13 64.77 -56.05 16.32
C ARG A 13 63.92 -55.57 17.50
N ILE A 14 64.31 -55.85 18.71
CA ILE A 14 63.67 -55.39 19.93
C ILE A 14 63.81 -53.86 20.03
N ARG A 15 65.00 -53.30 19.76
CA ARG A 15 65.21 -51.84 19.75
C ARG A 15 64.39 -51.15 18.65
N LEU A 16 64.31 -51.74 17.49
CA LEU A 16 63.47 -51.24 16.38
C LEU A 16 61.98 -51.26 16.75
N SER A 17 61.51 -52.35 17.40
CA SER A 17 60.11 -52.38 17.87
C SER A 17 59.83 -51.30 18.94
N TYR A 18 60.75 -51.09 19.89
CA TYR A 18 60.62 -50.00 20.86
C TYR A 18 60.63 -48.62 20.19
N LEU A 19 61.45 -48.41 19.17
CA LEU A 19 61.48 -47.17 18.42
C LEU A 19 60.16 -46.93 17.67
N ILE A 20 59.61 -47.93 17.01
CA ILE A 20 58.33 -47.87 16.32
C ILE A 20 57.19 -47.56 17.32
N ILE A 21 57.18 -48.25 18.47
CA ILE A 21 56.16 -47.96 19.52
C ILE A 21 56.31 -46.52 20.02
N LEU A 22 57.54 -46.05 20.27
CA LEU A 22 57.77 -44.69 20.78
C LEU A 22 57.36 -43.63 19.75
N ILE A 23 57.65 -43.85 18.47
CA ILE A 23 57.18 -42.95 17.36
C ILE A 23 55.63 -42.97 17.26
N THR A 24 55.03 -44.14 17.38
CA THR A 24 53.57 -44.28 17.36
C THR A 24 52.93 -43.53 18.53
N PHE A 25 53.48 -43.69 19.74
CA PHE A 25 53.00 -42.96 20.92
C PHE A 25 53.25 -41.46 20.80
N ALA A 26 54.38 -41.02 20.29
CA ALA A 26 54.67 -39.60 20.03
C ALA A 26 53.69 -39.03 19.01
N PHE A 27 53.36 -39.75 17.93
CA PHE A 27 52.35 -39.36 16.95
C PHE A 27 50.97 -39.21 17.59
N PHE A 28 50.53 -40.22 18.37
CA PHE A 28 49.25 -40.12 19.09
C PHE A 28 49.23 -39.01 20.11
N PHE A 29 50.34 -38.77 20.83
CA PHE A 29 50.46 -37.68 21.78
C PHE A 29 50.31 -36.33 21.08
N VAL A 30 51.04 -36.11 19.97
CA VAL A 30 50.90 -34.87 19.16
C VAL A 30 49.52 -34.71 18.64
N ARG A 31 48.90 -35.80 18.10
CA ARG A 31 47.53 -35.73 17.60
C ARG A 31 46.49 -35.45 18.70
N LEU A 32 46.67 -36.08 19.87
CA LEU A 32 45.82 -35.84 21.02
C LEU A 32 45.96 -34.40 21.55
N PHE A 33 47.21 -33.92 21.60
CA PHE A 33 47.51 -32.51 21.98
C PHE A 33 46.85 -31.52 20.99
N THR A 34 46.95 -31.79 19.69
CA THR A 34 46.31 -30.95 18.66
C THR A 34 44.79 -30.93 18.85
N LEU A 35 44.15 -32.10 18.99
CA LEU A 35 42.72 -32.21 19.14
C LEU A 35 42.21 -31.61 20.45
N GLN A 36 42.96 -31.75 21.57
CA GLN A 36 42.43 -31.32 22.88
C GLN A 36 42.83 -29.90 23.25
N ILE A 37 43.98 -29.42 22.78
CA ILE A 37 44.54 -28.11 23.22
C ILE A 37 44.45 -27.09 22.06
N VAL A 38 44.90 -27.44 20.85
CA VAL A 38 44.94 -26.51 19.73
C VAL A 38 43.55 -26.34 19.09
N GLU A 39 42.84 -27.43 18.86
CA GLU A 39 41.51 -27.47 18.22
C GLU A 39 40.38 -27.67 19.27
N GLY A 40 40.73 -27.78 20.56
CA GLY A 40 39.80 -28.15 21.63
C GLY A 40 38.64 -27.15 21.80
N GLU A 41 38.88 -25.87 21.61
CA GLU A 41 37.84 -24.83 21.66
C GLU A 41 36.86 -24.98 20.48
N THR A 42 37.41 -25.27 19.28
CA THR A 42 36.59 -25.49 18.08
C THR A 42 35.69 -26.73 18.22
N TYR A 43 36.26 -27.86 18.69
CA TYR A 43 35.46 -29.06 18.92
C TYR A 43 34.49 -28.93 20.09
N ARG A 44 34.80 -28.10 21.10
CA ARG A 44 33.87 -27.81 22.18
C ARG A 44 32.72 -26.95 21.68
N ALA A 45 32.99 -25.91 20.88
CA ALA A 45 31.97 -25.08 20.25
C ALA A 45 31.03 -25.93 19.35
N GLN A 46 31.63 -26.81 18.53
CA GLN A 46 30.82 -27.73 17.69
C GLN A 46 29.98 -28.72 18.53
N ALA A 47 30.52 -29.20 19.67
CA ALA A 47 29.78 -30.10 20.56
C ALA A 47 28.66 -29.33 21.30
N ASP A 48 28.89 -28.06 21.66
CA ASP A 48 27.86 -27.21 22.28
C ASP A 48 26.78 -26.83 21.25
N ASP A 49 27.14 -26.52 20.00
CA ASP A 49 26.20 -26.26 18.90
C ASP A 49 25.32 -27.50 18.61
N ASN A 50 25.87 -28.69 18.70
CA ASN A 50 25.11 -29.96 18.52
C ASN A 50 24.28 -30.36 19.76
N ARG A 51 24.53 -29.74 20.91
CA ARG A 51 23.86 -30.05 22.18
C ARG A 51 22.77 -29.06 22.54
N PHE A 52 22.94 -27.80 22.11
CA PHE A 52 22.00 -26.72 22.44
C PHE A 52 21.33 -26.21 21.16
N GLU A 53 20.01 -26.19 21.19
CA GLU A 53 19.19 -25.63 20.12
C GLU A 53 18.56 -24.35 20.60
N THR A 54 18.56 -23.32 19.75
CA THR A 54 17.88 -22.05 20.01
C THR A 54 16.46 -22.14 19.48
N VAL A 55 15.49 -22.15 20.39
CA VAL A 55 14.07 -22.15 20.05
C VAL A 55 13.53 -20.73 20.18
N ASN A 56 13.01 -20.20 19.08
CA ASN A 56 12.39 -18.89 19.04
C ASN A 56 10.88 -18.99 19.30
N SER A 57 10.37 -18.15 20.19
CA SER A 57 8.93 -17.98 20.46
C SER A 57 8.44 -16.75 19.69
N PRO A 58 7.40 -16.88 18.82
CA PRO A 58 6.94 -15.76 18.02
C PRO A 58 6.32 -14.66 18.88
N ALA A 59 6.67 -13.39 18.59
CA ALA A 59 6.02 -12.24 19.17
C ALA A 59 4.62 -12.06 18.56
N ALA A 60 3.68 -11.57 19.38
CA ALA A 60 2.39 -11.12 18.87
C ALA A 60 2.59 -9.80 18.12
N ARG A 61 2.06 -9.71 16.90
CA ARG A 61 2.13 -8.49 16.09
C ARG A 61 1.19 -7.43 16.67
N GLY A 62 1.57 -6.14 16.61
CA GLY A 62 0.79 -5.02 17.12
C GLY A 62 -0.63 -4.97 16.54
N ILE A 63 -1.57 -4.46 17.30
CA ILE A 63 -2.98 -4.29 16.93
C ILE A 63 -3.13 -2.98 16.15
N ILE A 64 -4.03 -2.94 15.17
CA ILE A 64 -4.34 -1.73 14.42
C ILE A 64 -5.76 -1.29 14.77
N TYR A 65 -5.90 -0.05 15.23
CA TYR A 65 -7.17 0.58 15.62
C TYR A 65 -7.56 1.67 14.63
N ASP A 66 -8.85 1.91 14.47
CA ASP A 66 -9.33 3.13 13.86
C ASP A 66 -9.19 4.33 14.83
N ARG A 67 -9.56 5.54 14.37
CA ARG A 67 -9.48 6.76 15.18
C ARG A 67 -10.30 6.72 16.48
N ASN A 68 -11.34 5.89 16.52
CA ASN A 68 -12.29 5.75 17.64
C ASN A 68 -11.94 4.57 18.56
N GLY A 69 -10.85 3.82 18.26
CA GLY A 69 -10.40 2.68 19.05
C GLY A 69 -11.04 1.34 18.64
N PHE A 70 -11.76 1.29 17.50
CA PHE A 70 -12.25 0.03 16.96
C PHE A 70 -11.08 -0.78 16.38
N GLN A 71 -10.99 -2.07 16.73
CA GLN A 71 -9.92 -2.95 16.27
C GLN A 71 -10.14 -3.35 14.80
N LEU A 72 -9.35 -2.78 13.90
CA LEU A 72 -9.34 -3.16 12.47
C LEU A 72 -8.61 -4.48 12.25
N VAL A 73 -7.53 -4.69 13.01
CA VAL A 73 -6.70 -5.88 12.93
C VAL A 73 -6.27 -6.30 14.34
N ARG A 74 -6.41 -7.58 14.63
CA ARG A 74 -6.00 -8.19 15.91
C ARG A 74 -5.33 -9.54 15.68
N ASN A 75 -4.84 -10.15 16.75
CA ASN A 75 -4.35 -11.52 16.71
C ASN A 75 -5.34 -12.44 17.42
N ILE A 76 -5.66 -13.56 16.80
CA ILE A 76 -6.46 -14.62 17.41
C ILE A 76 -5.60 -15.88 17.58
N PRO A 77 -5.83 -16.69 18.64
CA PRO A 77 -5.13 -17.95 18.76
C PRO A 77 -5.59 -18.93 17.68
N SER A 78 -4.62 -19.52 16.97
CA SER A 78 -4.85 -20.64 16.07
C SER A 78 -4.34 -21.90 16.74
N PHE A 79 -5.20 -22.91 16.85
CA PHE A 79 -4.85 -24.22 17.39
C PHE A 79 -4.42 -25.13 16.24
N ASN A 80 -3.13 -25.48 16.22
CA ASN A 80 -2.56 -26.31 15.18
C ASN A 80 -2.25 -27.70 15.73
N VAL A 81 -2.72 -28.74 15.08
CA VAL A 81 -2.36 -30.11 15.39
C VAL A 81 -1.01 -30.41 14.79
N VAL A 82 -0.06 -30.76 15.62
CA VAL A 82 1.29 -31.14 15.19
C VAL A 82 1.56 -32.59 15.50
N ILE A 83 2.39 -33.21 14.68
CA ILE A 83 2.88 -34.59 14.91
C ILE A 83 4.42 -34.56 14.90
N THR A 84 5.03 -35.22 15.89
CA THR A 84 6.47 -35.40 15.97
C THR A 84 6.76 -36.85 15.57
N PRO A 85 7.25 -37.11 14.34
CA PRO A 85 7.35 -38.44 13.79
C PRO A 85 8.14 -39.43 14.62
N ALA A 86 9.25 -38.98 15.21
CA ALA A 86 10.11 -39.83 16.05
C ALA A 86 9.49 -40.24 17.41
N LEU A 87 8.40 -39.60 17.82
CA LEU A 87 7.69 -39.95 19.06
C LEU A 87 6.48 -40.86 18.84
N LEU A 88 6.23 -41.28 17.58
CA LEU A 88 5.20 -42.25 17.26
C LEU A 88 5.61 -43.66 17.77
N PRO A 89 4.64 -44.54 18.08
CA PRO A 89 4.91 -45.89 18.49
C PRO A 89 5.63 -46.72 17.39
N ASP A 90 6.42 -47.71 17.79
CA ASP A 90 7.05 -48.67 16.85
C ASP A 90 6.05 -49.58 16.13
N SER A 91 4.84 -49.71 16.66
CA SER A 91 3.80 -50.59 16.12
C SER A 91 3.03 -49.92 15.01
N ASN A 92 3.11 -50.41 13.78
CA ASN A 92 2.34 -49.87 12.65
C ASN A 92 0.82 -49.85 12.90
N ALA A 93 0.29 -50.80 13.70
CA ALA A 93 -1.13 -50.83 14.02
C ALA A 93 -1.55 -49.69 14.97
N GLU A 94 -0.67 -49.32 15.90
CA GLU A 94 -0.90 -48.18 16.81
C GLU A 94 -0.77 -46.84 16.06
N VAL A 95 0.22 -46.71 15.18
CA VAL A 95 0.38 -45.55 14.31
C VAL A 95 -0.85 -45.34 13.41
N GLU A 96 -1.37 -46.41 12.82
CA GLU A 96 -2.57 -46.35 11.98
C GLU A 96 -3.81 -45.93 12.79
N ALA A 97 -3.94 -46.38 14.03
CA ALA A 97 -5.03 -45.97 14.92
C ALA A 97 -4.93 -44.49 15.27
N ILE A 98 -3.71 -43.95 15.49
CA ILE A 98 -3.46 -42.52 15.69
C ILE A 98 -3.89 -41.72 14.43
N TYR A 99 -3.47 -42.15 13.23
CA TYR A 99 -3.85 -41.47 11.98
C TYR A 99 -5.37 -41.46 11.78
N GLN A 100 -6.03 -42.58 12.06
CA GLN A 100 -7.48 -42.67 11.94
C GLN A 100 -8.17 -41.70 12.91
N ARG A 101 -7.71 -41.66 14.17
CA ARG A 101 -8.28 -40.74 15.18
C ARG A 101 -8.05 -39.30 14.83
N LEU A 102 -6.86 -38.93 14.36
CA LEU A 102 -6.55 -37.59 13.89
C LEU A 102 -7.43 -37.18 12.69
N SER A 103 -7.59 -38.09 11.72
CA SER A 103 -8.44 -37.87 10.55
C SER A 103 -9.91 -37.62 10.95
N GLU A 104 -10.42 -38.40 11.92
CA GLU A 104 -11.81 -38.22 12.43
C GLU A 104 -12.01 -36.83 13.07
N ILE A 105 -11.02 -36.35 13.84
CA ILE A 105 -11.14 -35.08 14.58
C ILE A 105 -10.85 -33.87 13.68
N THR A 106 -9.83 -33.95 12.83
CA THR A 106 -9.34 -32.83 12.04
C THR A 106 -9.94 -32.73 10.64
N GLY A 107 -10.51 -33.85 10.15
CA GLY A 107 -10.98 -33.95 8.76
C GLY A 107 -9.85 -34.09 7.72
N VAL A 108 -8.57 -34.14 8.16
CA VAL A 108 -7.44 -34.36 7.25
C VAL A 108 -7.40 -35.81 6.82
N PRO A 109 -7.35 -36.15 5.53
CA PRO A 109 -7.30 -37.53 5.07
C PRO A 109 -5.98 -38.20 5.49
N ILE A 110 -6.03 -39.52 5.72
CA ILE A 110 -4.84 -40.27 6.11
C ILE A 110 -3.84 -40.30 4.94
N ASP A 111 -4.34 -40.63 3.74
CA ASP A 111 -3.56 -40.75 2.52
C ASP A 111 -4.08 -39.73 1.48
N GLN A 112 -3.26 -38.77 1.12
CA GLN A 112 -3.51 -37.85 0.03
C GLN A 112 -2.18 -37.34 -0.49
N GLU A 113 -1.86 -37.64 -1.74
CA GLU A 113 -0.69 -37.12 -2.41
C GLU A 113 -0.96 -35.64 -2.82
N GLY A 114 -0.01 -34.77 -2.51
CA GLY A 114 -0.05 -33.33 -2.84
C GLY A 114 1.35 -32.74 -2.99
N PRO A 115 1.48 -31.51 -3.50
CA PRO A 115 2.78 -30.86 -3.60
C PRO A 115 3.42 -30.68 -2.22
N PRO A 116 4.77 -30.53 -2.13
CA PRO A 116 5.46 -30.18 -0.88
C PRO A 116 4.77 -28.98 -0.24
N ALA A 117 4.21 -29.17 0.95
CA ALA A 117 3.35 -28.16 1.55
C ALA A 117 4.17 -27.21 2.43
N ALA A 118 3.96 -25.92 2.25
CA ALA A 118 4.26 -24.95 3.30
C ALA A 118 3.40 -25.22 4.54
N ARG A 119 3.82 -24.74 5.72
CA ARG A 119 3.05 -24.90 6.96
C ARG A 119 1.60 -24.46 6.73
N CYS A 120 0.67 -25.28 7.20
CA CYS A 120 -0.78 -25.00 7.16
C CYS A 120 -1.43 -24.93 5.76
N VAL A 121 -0.74 -25.33 4.71
CA VAL A 121 -1.35 -25.45 3.38
C VAL A 121 -2.09 -26.78 3.27
N PRO A 122 -3.41 -26.80 3.01
CA PRO A 122 -4.17 -28.03 2.85
C PRO A 122 -3.77 -28.78 1.57
N GLY A 123 -3.99 -30.08 1.55
CA GLY A 123 -3.83 -30.89 0.32
C GLY A 123 -2.92 -32.10 0.45
N ARG A 124 -2.38 -32.39 1.67
CA ARG A 124 -1.63 -33.62 1.97
C ARG A 124 -2.31 -34.45 3.04
N GLY A 125 -2.09 -35.74 2.99
CA GLY A 125 -2.52 -36.66 4.00
C GLY A 125 -1.57 -36.72 5.20
N ILE A 126 -2.08 -37.21 6.34
CA ILE A 126 -1.32 -37.33 7.60
C ILE A 126 -0.05 -38.15 7.40
N ARG A 127 -0.15 -39.28 6.66
CA ARG A 127 0.97 -40.21 6.38
C ARG A 127 2.10 -39.50 5.63
N GLN A 128 1.77 -38.71 4.62
CA GLN A 128 2.77 -38.01 3.81
C GLN A 128 3.52 -36.95 4.65
N PHE A 129 2.85 -36.25 5.56
CA PHE A 129 3.51 -35.35 6.51
C PHE A 129 4.49 -36.10 7.42
N VAL A 130 4.10 -37.26 7.94
CA VAL A 130 4.96 -38.07 8.81
C VAL A 130 6.15 -38.64 8.07
N GLU A 131 5.96 -39.17 6.86
CA GLU A 131 7.05 -39.72 6.03
C GLU A 131 8.08 -38.67 5.65
N GLU A 132 7.62 -37.47 5.29
CA GLU A 132 8.49 -36.32 5.01
C GLU A 132 9.23 -35.86 6.28
N GLY A 133 8.52 -35.79 7.40
CA GLY A 133 9.09 -35.46 8.70
C GLY A 133 10.16 -36.45 9.14
N LEU A 134 9.91 -37.74 9.00
CA LEU A 134 10.90 -38.79 9.30
C LEU A 134 12.19 -38.68 8.46
N THR A 135 12.05 -38.17 7.23
CA THR A 135 13.20 -38.01 6.32
C THR A 135 14.01 -36.74 6.60
N ASN A 136 13.34 -35.65 6.88
CA ASN A 136 13.97 -34.30 6.96
C ASN A 136 14.29 -33.90 8.40
N SER A 137 13.33 -34.06 9.34
CA SER A 137 13.43 -33.58 10.73
C SER A 137 12.54 -34.43 11.63
N PRO A 138 12.97 -35.64 12.03
CA PRO A 138 12.10 -36.60 12.71
C PRO A 138 11.62 -36.13 14.10
N TYR A 139 12.34 -35.22 14.75
CA TYR A 139 12.02 -34.73 16.09
C TYR A 139 11.29 -33.38 16.08
N ASP A 140 11.16 -32.74 14.91
CA ASP A 140 10.38 -31.51 14.79
C ASP A 140 8.88 -31.78 14.82
N ALA A 141 8.13 -30.82 15.34
CA ALA A 141 6.68 -30.83 15.34
C ALA A 141 6.15 -30.37 13.97
N TRP A 142 5.62 -31.30 13.19
CA TRP A 142 5.05 -31.03 11.88
C TRP A 142 3.56 -30.73 11.96
N PRO A 143 3.08 -29.54 11.54
CA PRO A 143 1.66 -29.20 11.57
C PRO A 143 0.91 -29.97 10.48
N ILE A 144 0.01 -30.85 10.90
CA ILE A 144 -0.83 -31.66 10.01
C ILE A 144 -2.20 -31.03 9.77
N ALA A 145 -2.70 -30.27 10.74
CA ALA A 145 -3.94 -29.51 10.63
C ALA A 145 -3.78 -28.17 11.35
N CYS A 146 -4.14 -27.10 10.68
CA CYS A 146 -4.07 -25.76 11.27
C CYS A 146 -5.47 -25.18 11.48
N ASP A 147 -5.58 -24.33 12.50
CA ASP A 147 -6.80 -23.58 12.81
C ASP A 147 -8.01 -24.49 13.06
N ILE A 148 -7.79 -25.58 13.81
CA ILE A 148 -8.89 -26.42 14.29
C ILE A 148 -9.69 -25.65 15.35
N ASP A 149 -10.96 -26.00 15.49
CA ASP A 149 -11.78 -25.40 16.53
C ASP A 149 -11.30 -25.75 17.95
N GLU A 150 -11.63 -24.91 18.93
CA GLU A 150 -11.19 -25.07 20.31
C GLU A 150 -11.68 -26.40 20.92
N THR A 151 -12.82 -26.90 20.47
CA THR A 151 -13.38 -28.17 20.96
C THR A 151 -12.52 -29.34 20.50
N ALA A 152 -12.15 -29.36 19.22
CA ALA A 152 -11.24 -30.37 18.67
C ALA A 152 -9.86 -30.34 19.35
N ALA A 153 -9.32 -29.11 19.56
CA ALA A 153 -8.06 -28.95 20.29
C ALA A 153 -8.12 -29.46 21.74
N ARG A 154 -9.26 -29.25 22.41
CA ARG A 154 -9.49 -29.75 23.78
C ARG A 154 -9.56 -31.27 23.81
N ILE A 155 -10.30 -31.88 22.88
CA ILE A 155 -10.37 -33.36 22.75
C ILE A 155 -8.98 -33.94 22.56
N LEU A 156 -8.17 -33.42 21.64
CA LEU A 156 -6.82 -33.90 21.38
C LEU A 156 -5.89 -33.77 22.59
N ARG A 157 -6.07 -32.71 23.42
CA ARG A 157 -5.32 -32.56 24.69
C ARG A 157 -5.74 -33.56 25.75
N GLU A 158 -7.03 -33.85 25.86
CA GLU A 158 -7.55 -34.87 26.79
C GLU A 158 -7.10 -36.27 26.40
N GLU A 159 -7.04 -36.58 25.11
CA GLU A 159 -6.60 -37.87 24.56
C GLU A 159 -5.07 -37.95 24.38
N SER A 160 -4.27 -36.99 24.81
CA SER A 160 -2.82 -36.94 24.57
C SER A 160 -2.02 -38.16 25.06
N ILE A 161 -2.50 -38.86 26.06
CA ILE A 161 -1.87 -40.11 26.57
C ILE A 161 -2.04 -41.23 25.55
N ASP A 162 -3.16 -41.26 24.84
CA ASP A 162 -3.48 -42.32 23.84
C ASP A 162 -2.98 -41.93 22.43
N LEU A 163 -2.45 -40.70 22.26
CA LEU A 163 -1.95 -40.13 21.02
C LEU A 163 -0.45 -39.74 21.13
N PRO A 164 0.47 -40.67 21.40
CA PRO A 164 1.89 -40.35 21.51
C PRO A 164 2.41 -39.72 20.21
N GLY A 165 3.25 -38.69 20.34
CA GLY A 165 3.79 -37.94 19.23
C GLY A 165 2.86 -36.85 18.66
N VAL A 166 1.63 -36.78 19.15
CA VAL A 166 0.67 -35.71 18.75
C VAL A 166 0.65 -34.59 19.80
N GLY A 167 0.65 -33.35 19.32
CA GLY A 167 0.59 -32.15 20.14
C GLY A 167 -0.32 -31.07 19.58
N ILE A 168 -0.59 -30.06 20.39
CA ILE A 168 -1.27 -28.84 19.97
C ILE A 168 -0.32 -27.67 20.14
N GLU A 169 0.02 -27.04 19.01
CA GLU A 169 0.75 -25.76 18.97
C GLU A 169 -0.27 -24.62 18.88
N ILE A 170 -0.09 -23.59 19.73
CA ILE A 170 -0.89 -22.37 19.64
C ILE A 170 -0.03 -21.29 19.03
N SER A 171 -0.46 -20.76 17.88
CA SER A 171 0.21 -19.66 17.22
C SER A 171 -0.74 -18.48 17.01
N PRO A 172 -0.25 -17.21 17.11
CA PRO A 172 -1.07 -16.06 16.77
C PRO A 172 -1.30 -16.01 15.26
N VAL A 173 -2.56 -15.84 14.87
CA VAL A 173 -2.96 -15.61 13.48
C VAL A 173 -3.60 -14.25 13.37
N ARG A 174 -3.30 -13.52 12.31
CA ARG A 174 -3.85 -12.21 12.01
C ARG A 174 -5.34 -12.34 11.68
N ASP A 175 -6.17 -11.51 12.31
CA ASP A 175 -7.61 -11.40 12.09
C ASP A 175 -7.93 -9.97 11.67
N TYR A 176 -8.35 -9.82 10.41
CA TYR A 176 -8.73 -8.56 9.80
C TYR A 176 -10.24 -8.38 9.95
N THR A 177 -10.67 -7.72 11.02
CA THR A 177 -12.09 -7.67 11.44
C THR A 177 -13.00 -6.99 10.42
N THR A 178 -12.45 -6.11 9.60
CA THR A 178 -13.17 -5.40 8.54
C THR A 178 -13.01 -6.03 7.14
N GLY A 179 -12.14 -7.05 7.01
CA GLY A 179 -11.93 -7.78 5.76
C GLY A 179 -11.69 -6.86 4.58
N ALA A 180 -12.42 -7.09 3.50
CA ALA A 180 -12.29 -6.34 2.25
C ALA A 180 -12.50 -4.82 2.37
N LEU A 181 -13.20 -4.34 3.40
CA LEU A 181 -13.50 -2.91 3.58
C LEU A 181 -12.24 -2.05 3.73
N THR A 182 -11.19 -2.59 4.36
CA THR A 182 -9.94 -1.86 4.62
C THR A 182 -8.72 -2.54 4.05
N SER A 183 -8.89 -3.58 3.21
CA SER A 183 -7.75 -4.38 2.72
C SER A 183 -6.73 -3.56 1.92
N ALA A 184 -7.16 -2.58 1.11
CA ALA A 184 -6.27 -1.69 0.37
C ALA A 184 -5.41 -0.80 1.26
N LEU A 185 -5.90 -0.45 2.47
CA LEU A 185 -5.17 0.32 3.49
C LEU A 185 -4.26 -0.57 4.34
N ILE A 186 -4.83 -1.65 4.86
CA ILE A 186 -4.15 -2.51 5.84
C ILE A 186 -3.16 -3.45 5.15
N GLY A 187 -3.56 -4.07 4.04
CA GLY A 187 -2.76 -5.09 3.38
C GLY A 187 -2.92 -6.49 3.98
N TYR A 188 -1.90 -7.32 3.83
CA TYR A 188 -1.87 -8.72 4.29
C TYR A 188 -0.45 -9.20 4.56
N LEU A 189 -0.33 -10.31 5.28
CA LEU A 189 0.95 -10.96 5.60
C LEU A 189 1.22 -12.15 4.68
N GLY A 190 2.50 -12.40 4.42
CA GLY A 190 2.99 -13.56 3.69
C GLY A 190 4.30 -14.12 4.25
N PRO A 191 4.80 -15.24 3.72
CA PRO A 191 6.08 -15.82 4.12
C PRO A 191 7.24 -14.89 3.76
N ILE A 192 8.36 -15.01 4.47
CA ILE A 192 9.58 -14.26 4.15
C ILE A 192 10.13 -14.79 2.80
N PRO A 193 10.26 -13.94 1.76
CA PRO A 193 10.86 -14.38 0.50
C PRO A 193 12.34 -14.72 0.67
N ALA A 194 12.82 -15.73 -0.06
CA ALA A 194 14.20 -16.20 0.03
C ALA A 194 15.25 -15.10 -0.16
N ILE A 195 14.95 -14.10 -0.98
CA ILE A 195 15.84 -12.95 -1.23
C ILE A 195 16.02 -12.05 -0.01
N PHE A 196 15.08 -12.03 0.93
CA PHE A 196 15.12 -11.23 2.16
C PHE A 196 15.38 -12.07 3.42
N GLU A 197 15.61 -13.38 3.27
CA GLU A 197 15.75 -14.29 4.40
C GLU A 197 16.91 -13.90 5.32
N SER A 198 18.08 -13.58 4.77
CA SER A 198 19.25 -13.17 5.59
C SER A 198 18.95 -11.90 6.40
N TYR A 199 18.33 -10.90 5.78
CA TYR A 199 17.98 -9.63 6.44
C TYR A 199 17.04 -9.85 7.63
N TYR A 200 15.97 -10.64 7.43
CA TYR A 200 15.00 -10.88 8.51
C TYR A 200 15.53 -11.84 9.57
N THR A 201 16.38 -12.80 9.19
CA THR A 201 17.03 -13.71 10.15
C THR A 201 17.98 -12.95 11.09
N GLU A 202 18.75 -11.99 10.56
CA GLU A 202 19.59 -11.11 11.39
C GLU A 202 18.77 -10.27 12.39
N LYS A 203 17.50 -9.99 12.08
CA LYS A 203 16.54 -9.31 12.98
C LYS A 203 15.78 -10.26 13.92
N GLY A 204 16.13 -11.55 13.94
CA GLY A 204 15.55 -12.55 14.84
C GLY A 204 14.25 -13.19 14.34
N PHE A 205 13.89 -12.99 13.06
CA PHE A 205 12.79 -13.73 12.42
C PHE A 205 13.26 -15.14 12.05
N VAL A 206 12.31 -16.06 12.00
CA VAL A 206 12.54 -17.45 11.59
C VAL A 206 11.92 -17.69 10.23
N ALA A 207 12.77 -17.90 9.22
CA ALA A 207 12.32 -18.23 7.86
C ALA A 207 11.43 -19.50 7.86
N GLY A 208 10.42 -19.50 7.00
CA GLY A 208 9.43 -20.61 6.92
C GLY A 208 8.40 -20.66 8.04
N ARG A 209 8.59 -19.88 9.14
CA ARG A 209 7.63 -19.77 10.23
C ARG A 209 7.01 -18.36 10.33
N ASP A 210 7.87 -17.34 10.41
CA ASP A 210 7.44 -15.98 10.64
C ASP A 210 6.96 -15.34 9.33
N LYS A 211 6.07 -14.36 9.44
CA LYS A 211 5.46 -13.66 8.32
C LYS A 211 5.82 -12.19 8.35
N ILE A 212 5.88 -11.60 7.17
CA ILE A 212 6.07 -10.17 6.96
C ILE A 212 4.94 -9.60 6.11
N GLY A 213 4.78 -8.29 6.11
CA GLY A 213 3.73 -7.65 5.36
C GLY A 213 4.04 -7.52 3.87
N TYR A 214 3.02 -7.70 3.03
CA TYR A 214 3.12 -7.66 1.57
C TYR A 214 2.44 -6.45 0.94
N ALA A 215 1.57 -5.77 1.66
CA ALA A 215 0.83 -4.60 1.16
C ALA A 215 0.36 -3.69 2.30
N GLY A 216 -0.05 -2.47 1.97
CA GLY A 216 -0.66 -1.50 2.89
C GLY A 216 0.21 -1.19 4.11
N LEU A 217 -0.41 -0.91 5.26
CA LEU A 217 0.28 -0.63 6.53
C LEU A 217 1.07 -1.83 7.06
N GLU A 218 0.67 -3.05 6.71
CA GLU A 218 1.42 -4.27 7.04
C GLU A 218 2.71 -4.40 6.22
N PHE A 219 2.91 -3.63 5.15
CA PHE A 219 4.02 -3.78 4.21
C PHE A 219 5.38 -3.79 4.89
N GLY A 220 6.17 -4.83 4.60
CA GLY A 220 7.47 -5.06 5.21
C GLY A 220 8.67 -4.90 4.28
N PHE A 221 8.45 -5.01 2.97
CA PHE A 221 9.54 -4.92 1.99
C PHE A 221 9.01 -4.52 0.62
N GLY A 222 9.85 -3.87 -0.15
CA GLY A 222 9.64 -3.62 -1.57
C GLY A 222 10.95 -3.64 -2.31
N SER A 223 10.93 -4.06 -3.56
CA SER A 223 12.06 -3.91 -4.45
C SER A 223 11.68 -2.95 -5.56
N VAL A 224 12.50 -1.95 -5.80
CA VAL A 224 12.46 -1.20 -7.05
C VAL A 224 13.24 -2.03 -8.06
N ILE A 225 12.53 -2.59 -9.03
CA ILE A 225 13.16 -3.25 -10.19
C ILE A 225 13.29 -2.18 -11.25
N ASP A 226 14.49 -1.66 -11.44
CA ASP A 226 14.81 -0.87 -12.60
C ASP A 226 15.54 -1.76 -13.62
N GLN A 227 14.87 -2.06 -14.75
CA GLN A 227 15.42 -2.73 -15.94
C GLN A 227 16.20 -4.04 -15.67
N GLY A 228 15.85 -4.79 -14.62
CA GLY A 228 16.44 -6.09 -14.33
C GLY A 228 17.54 -6.10 -13.26
N ASP A 229 17.97 -4.95 -12.77
CA ASP A 229 18.87 -4.84 -11.63
C ASP A 229 18.12 -4.33 -10.38
N PHE A 230 18.40 -4.93 -9.22
CA PHE A 230 17.88 -4.48 -7.93
C PHE A 230 18.59 -3.19 -7.53
N GLN A 231 17.95 -2.03 -7.67
CA GLN A 231 18.52 -0.74 -7.29
C GLN A 231 18.17 -0.26 -5.86
N GLY A 232 17.32 -0.95 -5.15
CA GLY A 232 17.01 -0.59 -3.76
C GLY A 232 16.00 -1.54 -3.12
N VAL A 233 16.13 -1.75 -1.83
CA VAL A 233 15.15 -2.46 -1.01
C VAL A 233 14.41 -1.43 -0.19
N TYR A 234 13.12 -1.25 -0.47
CA TYR A 234 12.23 -0.44 0.36
C TYR A 234 11.75 -1.30 1.52
N PHE A 235 11.95 -0.83 2.75
CA PHE A 235 11.35 -1.43 3.93
C PHE A 235 10.11 -0.63 4.32
N GLY A 236 9.02 -1.33 4.60
CA GLY A 236 7.79 -0.69 5.04
C GLY A 236 7.98 0.01 6.39
N MET A 237 7.47 1.24 6.50
CA MET A 237 7.67 2.11 7.67
C MET A 237 7.23 1.48 8.98
N TYR A 238 6.16 0.66 8.96
CA TYR A 238 5.52 0.15 10.17
C TYR A 238 5.82 -1.32 10.44
N GLN A 239 6.56 -2.01 9.57
CA GLN A 239 6.88 -3.42 9.74
C GLN A 239 7.59 -3.69 11.08
N GLU A 240 8.61 -2.93 11.40
CA GLU A 240 9.39 -3.11 12.63
C GLU A 240 8.61 -2.71 13.89
N ILE A 241 7.76 -1.69 13.77
CA ILE A 241 6.88 -1.24 14.85
C ILE A 241 5.86 -2.33 15.18
N LEU A 242 5.22 -2.90 14.16
CA LEU A 242 4.17 -3.91 14.31
C LEU A 242 4.70 -5.30 14.66
N ALA A 243 5.88 -5.69 14.18
CA ALA A 243 6.35 -7.08 14.27
C ALA A 243 6.69 -7.53 15.69
N GLY A 244 7.18 -6.62 16.55
CA GLY A 244 7.71 -6.96 17.86
C GLY A 244 9.06 -7.68 17.79
N GLN A 245 9.44 -8.31 18.91
CA GLN A 245 10.70 -9.05 19.02
C GLN A 245 10.41 -10.47 19.50
N ASN A 246 10.89 -11.47 18.76
CA ASN A 246 10.74 -12.86 19.13
C ASN A 246 11.46 -13.17 20.45
N GLY A 247 10.85 -13.98 21.29
CA GLY A 247 11.49 -14.55 22.45
C GLY A 247 12.47 -15.64 22.05
N VAL A 248 13.49 -15.83 22.87
CA VAL A 248 14.55 -16.82 22.61
C VAL A 248 14.76 -17.67 23.87
N LYS A 249 14.76 -18.98 23.71
CA LYS A 249 15.18 -19.92 24.74
C LYS A 249 16.18 -20.92 24.16
N GLN A 250 17.16 -21.28 24.96
CA GLN A 250 18.04 -22.39 24.63
C GLN A 250 17.53 -23.68 25.26
N VAL A 251 17.49 -24.71 24.48
CA VAL A 251 17.13 -26.06 24.93
C VAL A 251 18.28 -27.00 24.71
N GLU A 252 18.54 -27.88 25.68
CA GLU A 252 19.47 -28.99 25.53
C GLU A 252 18.77 -30.12 24.80
N ILE A 253 19.34 -30.57 23.68
CA ILE A 253 18.85 -31.68 22.88
C ILE A 253 19.78 -32.89 23.01
N ASP A 254 19.24 -34.10 22.90
CA ASP A 254 20.04 -35.30 22.76
C ASP A 254 20.48 -35.52 21.31
N VAL A 255 21.28 -36.56 21.07
CA VAL A 255 21.77 -36.93 19.73
C VAL A 255 20.67 -37.30 18.74
N ALA A 256 19.47 -37.43 19.22
CA ALA A 256 18.28 -37.74 18.46
C ALA A 256 17.37 -36.52 18.27
N GLY A 257 17.80 -35.32 18.75
CA GLY A 257 17.04 -34.06 18.64
C GLY A 257 15.95 -33.88 19.69
N ARG A 258 15.82 -34.79 20.72
CA ARG A 258 14.81 -34.63 21.74
C ARG A 258 15.22 -33.57 22.75
N GLN A 259 14.32 -32.64 23.03
CA GLN A 259 14.52 -31.64 24.07
C GLN A 259 14.59 -32.34 25.45
N LEU A 260 15.73 -32.16 26.16
CA LEU A 260 15.97 -32.70 27.50
C LEU A 260 15.58 -31.70 28.60
N ARG A 261 15.95 -30.45 28.44
CA ARG A 261 15.64 -29.36 29.39
C ARG A 261 15.88 -27.99 28.78
N GLU A 262 15.30 -26.97 29.38
CA GLU A 262 15.62 -25.57 29.08
C GLU A 262 16.93 -25.19 29.80
N VAL A 263 17.79 -24.43 29.12
CA VAL A 263 19.13 -24.02 29.60
C VAL A 263 19.29 -22.51 29.42
N GLY A 264 19.83 -21.85 30.45
CA GLY A 264 20.11 -20.41 30.40
C GLY A 264 18.87 -19.53 30.71
N GLU A 265 18.96 -18.26 30.34
CA GLU A 265 17.89 -17.29 30.51
C GLU A 265 16.91 -17.37 29.34
N VAL A 266 15.62 -17.41 29.67
CA VAL A 266 14.54 -17.35 28.67
C VAL A 266 14.21 -15.90 28.41
N THR A 267 14.45 -15.42 27.21
CA THR A 267 13.97 -14.11 26.76
C THR A 267 12.53 -14.25 26.30
N GLN A 268 11.63 -13.56 26.99
CA GLN A 268 10.21 -13.58 26.62
C GLN A 268 10.00 -12.76 25.33
N PRO A 269 9.04 -13.15 24.46
CA PRO A 269 8.71 -12.35 23.28
C PRO A 269 8.11 -10.99 23.70
N ILE A 270 8.52 -9.94 23.00
CA ILE A 270 8.00 -8.58 23.20
C ILE A 270 6.99 -8.31 22.07
N PRO A 271 5.71 -8.12 22.36
CA PRO A 271 4.71 -7.79 21.35
C PRO A 271 5.09 -6.52 20.59
N GLY A 272 4.66 -6.44 19.33
CA GLY A 272 4.79 -5.21 18.55
C GLY A 272 3.91 -4.09 19.10
N ASN A 273 4.30 -2.86 18.80
CA ASN A 273 3.52 -1.67 19.13
C ASN A 273 2.26 -1.58 18.28
N ASN A 274 1.22 -0.99 18.84
CA ASN A 274 -0.06 -0.83 18.18
C ASN A 274 -0.08 0.46 17.37
N LEU A 275 -0.92 0.50 16.33
CA LEU A 275 -1.17 1.71 15.55
C LEU A 275 -2.62 2.17 15.76
N ARG A 276 -2.83 3.49 15.92
CA ARG A 276 -4.13 4.13 15.81
C ARG A 276 -4.14 4.97 14.54
N LEU A 277 -5.14 4.72 13.70
CA LEU A 277 -5.28 5.39 12.41
C LEU A 277 -6.09 6.69 12.53
N THR A 278 -5.99 7.52 11.49
CA THR A 278 -6.88 8.67 11.26
C THR A 278 -8.24 8.25 10.69
N ILE A 279 -8.35 7.02 10.18
CA ILE A 279 -9.55 6.44 9.54
C ILE A 279 -10.70 6.31 10.55
N ASP A 280 -11.89 6.74 10.16
CA ASP A 280 -13.15 6.39 10.82
C ASP A 280 -13.82 5.25 10.06
N THR A 281 -13.89 4.07 10.68
CA THR A 281 -14.45 2.87 10.05
C THR A 281 -15.90 3.04 9.61
N ARG A 282 -16.67 3.87 10.32
CA ARG A 282 -18.08 4.17 9.99
C ARG A 282 -18.16 5.00 8.71
N LEU A 283 -17.28 6.01 8.57
CA LEU A 283 -17.17 6.82 7.36
C LEU A 283 -16.63 6.00 6.19
N GLN A 284 -15.62 5.15 6.44
CA GLN A 284 -15.08 4.21 5.45
C GLN A 284 -16.18 3.31 4.87
N ALA A 285 -17.03 2.74 5.75
CA ALA A 285 -18.16 1.89 5.33
C ALA A 285 -19.21 2.68 4.52
N SER A 286 -19.48 3.93 4.91
CA SER A 286 -20.40 4.79 4.18
C SER A 286 -19.88 5.16 2.79
N ALA A 287 -18.56 5.44 2.69
CA ALA A 287 -17.88 5.74 1.42
C ALA A 287 -17.85 4.52 0.48
N ASP A 288 -17.51 3.34 1.02
CA ASP A 288 -17.52 2.08 0.26
C ASP A 288 -18.93 1.77 -0.27
N ALA A 289 -19.94 1.88 0.56
CA ALA A 289 -21.34 1.64 0.16
C ALA A 289 -21.81 2.64 -0.91
N ALA A 290 -21.49 3.93 -0.77
CA ALA A 290 -21.85 4.95 -1.75
C ALA A 290 -21.22 4.67 -3.11
N LEU A 291 -19.94 4.31 -3.12
CA LEU A 291 -19.19 4.00 -4.33
C LEU A 291 -19.71 2.71 -5.00
N ARG A 292 -19.82 1.60 -4.25
CA ARG A 292 -20.32 0.30 -4.77
C ARG A 292 -21.70 0.43 -5.35
N ASN A 293 -22.63 1.02 -4.63
CA ASN A 293 -23.99 1.20 -5.08
C ASN A 293 -24.05 1.96 -6.42
N ARG A 294 -23.20 2.97 -6.58
CA ARG A 294 -23.16 3.76 -7.82
C ARG A 294 -22.53 2.98 -8.97
N MET A 295 -21.42 2.30 -8.76
CA MET A 295 -20.78 1.45 -9.76
C MET A 295 -21.72 0.31 -10.20
N GLU A 296 -22.34 -0.37 -9.24
CA GLU A 296 -23.32 -1.43 -9.53
C GLU A 296 -24.53 -0.92 -10.33
N PHE A 297 -25.04 0.27 -10.00
CA PHE A 297 -26.12 0.89 -10.76
C PHE A 297 -25.72 1.10 -12.22
N ILE A 298 -24.51 1.65 -12.47
CA ILE A 298 -24.00 1.90 -13.82
C ILE A 298 -23.81 0.58 -14.57
N ASN A 299 -23.17 -0.40 -13.97
CA ASN A 299 -22.89 -1.70 -14.56
C ASN A 299 -24.18 -2.47 -14.88
N ARG A 300 -25.16 -2.42 -13.97
CA ARG A 300 -26.49 -3.02 -14.20
C ARG A 300 -27.24 -2.34 -15.35
N TYR A 301 -27.20 -1.01 -15.43
CA TYR A 301 -27.84 -0.26 -16.51
C TYR A 301 -27.18 -0.51 -17.86
N ALA A 302 -25.84 -0.64 -17.88
CA ALA A 302 -25.06 -0.97 -19.07
C ALA A 302 -25.26 -2.43 -19.53
N GLY A 303 -25.65 -3.33 -18.60
CA GLY A 303 -25.77 -4.78 -18.86
C GLY A 303 -24.41 -5.50 -18.93
N GLU A 304 -23.33 -4.81 -18.57
CA GLU A 304 -21.95 -5.29 -18.54
C GLU A 304 -21.14 -4.55 -17.45
N GLU A 305 -19.96 -5.07 -17.09
CA GLU A 305 -19.06 -4.38 -16.21
C GLU A 305 -18.36 -3.22 -16.93
N ARG A 306 -18.95 -2.05 -16.83
CA ARG A 306 -18.50 -0.81 -17.46
C ARG A 306 -17.49 -0.05 -16.58
N THR A 307 -17.69 -0.09 -15.26
CA THR A 307 -16.89 0.63 -14.28
C THR A 307 -16.15 -0.37 -13.39
N PRO A 308 -14.96 -0.86 -13.80
CA PRO A 308 -14.19 -1.82 -13.00
C PRO A 308 -13.47 -1.17 -11.81
N ILE A 309 -13.13 0.12 -11.89
CA ILE A 309 -12.35 0.84 -10.88
C ILE A 309 -13.14 2.01 -10.33
N GLY A 310 -13.07 2.21 -9.01
CA GLY A 310 -13.61 3.37 -8.32
C GLY A 310 -12.80 3.72 -7.07
N VAL A 311 -12.72 5.02 -6.75
CA VAL A 311 -11.98 5.54 -5.60
C VAL A 311 -12.82 6.58 -4.87
N VAL A 312 -12.74 6.57 -3.54
CA VAL A 312 -13.19 7.67 -2.68
C VAL A 312 -12.12 7.92 -1.63
N ILE A 313 -11.71 9.17 -1.49
CA ILE A 313 -10.84 9.62 -0.39
C ILE A 313 -11.54 10.77 0.34
N ALA A 314 -11.60 10.69 1.66
CA ALA A 314 -12.02 11.78 2.53
C ALA A 314 -10.83 12.21 3.41
N MET A 315 -10.58 13.53 3.49
CA MET A 315 -9.46 14.12 4.21
C MET A 315 -9.96 15.30 5.06
N ASP A 316 -9.38 15.49 6.24
CA ASP A 316 -9.51 16.74 6.98
C ASP A 316 -8.54 17.78 6.37
N PRO A 317 -9.03 18.86 5.76
CA PRO A 317 -8.17 19.84 5.09
C PRO A 317 -7.26 20.63 6.04
N ARG A 318 -7.53 20.63 7.34
CA ARG A 318 -6.78 21.35 8.37
C ARG A 318 -5.56 20.58 8.86
N THR A 319 -5.59 19.25 8.76
CA THR A 319 -4.59 18.37 9.37
C THR A 319 -3.88 17.47 8.37
N GLY A 320 -4.51 17.15 7.24
CA GLY A 320 -4.03 16.11 6.31
C GLY A 320 -4.46 14.69 6.70
N ASP A 321 -5.21 14.52 7.81
CA ASP A 321 -5.74 13.22 8.24
C ASP A 321 -6.59 12.61 7.14
N ILE A 322 -6.27 11.42 6.68
CA ILE A 322 -7.14 10.64 5.82
C ILE A 322 -8.22 9.98 6.68
N LEU A 323 -9.46 10.41 6.52
CA LEU A 323 -10.60 9.97 7.30
C LEU A 323 -11.25 8.69 6.74
N ALA A 324 -11.17 8.53 5.42
CA ALA A 324 -11.58 7.33 4.68
C ALA A 324 -10.80 7.25 3.37
N MET A 325 -10.46 6.02 2.95
CA MET A 325 -9.83 5.75 1.65
C MET A 325 -10.35 4.42 1.12
N VAL A 326 -11.18 4.50 0.10
CA VAL A 326 -11.78 3.35 -0.58
C VAL A 326 -11.16 3.20 -1.95
N SER A 327 -10.70 2.00 -2.26
CA SER A 327 -10.17 1.60 -3.58
C SER A 327 -10.87 0.32 -4.02
N LEU A 328 -11.58 0.39 -5.12
CA LEU A 328 -12.31 -0.76 -5.69
C LEU A 328 -11.79 -1.09 -7.10
N PRO A 329 -11.78 -2.37 -7.49
CA PRO A 329 -12.13 -3.54 -6.67
C PRO A 329 -11.08 -3.78 -5.58
N THR A 330 -11.41 -4.65 -4.63
CA THR A 330 -10.54 -4.97 -3.50
C THR A 330 -10.54 -6.49 -3.27
N TYR A 331 -9.83 -6.95 -2.24
CA TYR A 331 -9.66 -8.37 -1.93
C TYR A 331 -9.98 -8.66 -0.47
N GLU A 332 -10.25 -9.93 -0.16
CA GLU A 332 -10.49 -10.39 1.20
C GLU A 332 -9.16 -10.81 1.85
N ASN A 333 -8.59 -9.94 2.67
CA ASN A 333 -7.27 -10.15 3.27
C ASN A 333 -7.25 -11.29 4.32
N ASN A 334 -8.36 -11.63 4.96
CA ASN A 334 -8.44 -12.81 5.84
C ASN A 334 -8.12 -14.12 5.11
N ARG A 335 -8.33 -14.18 3.78
CA ARG A 335 -7.94 -15.35 2.99
C ARG A 335 -6.43 -15.57 2.93
N PHE A 336 -5.62 -14.52 3.20
CA PHE A 336 -4.16 -14.57 3.26
C PHE A 336 -3.62 -14.74 4.69
N ALA A 337 -4.47 -14.66 5.71
CA ALA A 337 -4.04 -14.64 7.11
C ALA A 337 -3.23 -15.87 7.52
N ARG A 338 -3.53 -17.04 6.93
CA ARG A 338 -2.85 -18.32 7.25
C ARG A 338 -1.81 -18.72 6.23
N TYR A 339 -2.16 -18.67 4.97
CA TYR A 339 -1.30 -18.95 3.82
C TYR A 339 -1.84 -18.16 2.62
N ILE A 340 -1.08 -18.06 1.55
CA ILE A 340 -1.54 -17.44 0.30
C ILE A 340 -2.17 -18.53 -0.59
N PRO A 341 -3.51 -18.56 -0.74
CA PRO A 341 -4.16 -19.54 -1.62
C PRO A 341 -3.82 -19.23 -3.08
N GLU A 342 -3.20 -20.18 -3.75
CA GLU A 342 -2.69 -20.01 -5.12
C GLU A 342 -3.80 -19.60 -6.10
N ASP A 343 -4.91 -20.31 -6.11
CA ASP A 343 -6.04 -20.02 -7.00
C ASP A 343 -6.61 -18.61 -6.78
N TYR A 344 -6.75 -18.20 -5.51
CA TYR A 344 -7.26 -16.87 -5.19
C TYR A 344 -6.26 -15.78 -5.56
N TYR A 345 -4.98 -15.99 -5.28
CA TYR A 345 -3.93 -15.03 -5.65
C TYR A 345 -3.86 -14.86 -7.18
N PHE A 346 -3.88 -15.96 -7.95
CA PHE A 346 -3.89 -15.90 -9.40
C PHE A 346 -5.15 -15.20 -9.94
N GLN A 347 -6.32 -15.44 -9.34
CA GLN A 347 -7.53 -14.71 -9.70
C GLN A 347 -7.37 -13.20 -9.56
N LEU A 348 -6.75 -12.74 -8.47
CA LEU A 348 -6.52 -11.31 -8.23
C LEU A 348 -5.47 -10.71 -9.18
N VAL A 349 -4.38 -11.45 -9.44
CA VAL A 349 -3.28 -10.99 -10.32
C VAL A 349 -3.68 -10.99 -11.78
N GLN A 350 -4.54 -11.92 -12.21
CA GLN A 350 -5.02 -12.03 -13.59
C GLN A 350 -6.15 -11.05 -13.93
N ASP A 351 -6.68 -10.35 -12.96
CA ASP A 351 -7.66 -9.28 -13.21
C ASP A 351 -6.96 -8.00 -13.70
N ASP A 352 -6.61 -7.98 -14.97
CA ASP A 352 -5.98 -6.84 -15.63
C ASP A 352 -6.88 -5.59 -15.72
N ARG A 353 -8.20 -5.75 -15.55
CA ARG A 353 -9.18 -4.66 -15.64
C ARG A 353 -9.33 -3.93 -14.32
N GLY A 354 -9.54 -4.68 -13.25
CA GLY A 354 -9.81 -4.15 -11.93
C GLY A 354 -8.56 -4.00 -11.06
N LYS A 355 -7.54 -4.83 -11.26
CA LYS A 355 -6.28 -4.84 -10.48
C LYS A 355 -6.51 -4.76 -8.97
N PRO A 356 -7.24 -5.69 -8.35
CA PRO A 356 -7.71 -5.56 -6.96
C PRO A 356 -6.62 -5.48 -5.90
N LEU A 357 -5.37 -5.85 -6.22
CA LEU A 357 -4.21 -5.69 -5.32
C LEU A 357 -3.59 -4.29 -5.35
N VAL A 358 -4.02 -3.42 -6.27
CA VAL A 358 -3.53 -2.04 -6.40
C VAL A 358 -4.41 -1.11 -5.57
N ASN A 359 -3.79 -0.25 -4.78
CA ASN A 359 -4.49 0.86 -4.15
C ASN A 359 -4.61 2.02 -5.16
N HIS A 360 -5.70 2.04 -5.94
CA HIS A 360 -5.94 3.04 -6.98
C HIS A 360 -6.02 4.49 -6.46
N ALA A 361 -6.16 4.68 -5.16
CA ALA A 361 -6.18 6.02 -4.56
C ALA A 361 -4.83 6.76 -4.69
N ILE A 362 -3.73 6.00 -4.71
CA ILE A 362 -2.35 6.52 -4.66
C ILE A 362 -1.42 5.92 -5.72
N ALA A 363 -1.71 4.69 -6.19
CA ALA A 363 -0.80 3.90 -7.02
C ALA A 363 -1.24 3.78 -8.49
N ASP A 364 -2.30 4.46 -8.89
CA ASP A 364 -2.76 4.51 -10.29
C ASP A 364 -3.06 5.95 -10.69
N VAL A 365 -2.92 6.26 -11.98
CA VAL A 365 -3.04 7.61 -12.50
C VAL A 365 -4.06 7.69 -13.62
N PHE A 366 -4.86 8.76 -13.63
CA PHE A 366 -5.94 8.97 -14.56
C PHE A 366 -5.98 10.42 -15.04
N PRO A 367 -6.50 10.71 -16.25
CA PRO A 367 -6.75 12.08 -16.68
C PRO A 367 -7.74 12.77 -15.73
N PRO A 368 -7.34 13.86 -15.06
CA PRO A 368 -8.21 14.54 -14.08
C PRO A 368 -9.33 15.36 -14.74
N GLY A 369 -9.21 15.62 -16.04
CA GLY A 369 -10.15 16.44 -16.78
C GLY A 369 -10.34 17.81 -16.13
N SER A 370 -11.56 18.30 -16.11
CA SER A 370 -11.88 19.67 -15.60
C SER A 370 -11.55 19.90 -14.12
N SER A 371 -11.18 18.88 -13.32
CA SER A 371 -10.67 19.10 -11.96
C SER A 371 -9.34 19.85 -12.00
N PHE A 372 -8.52 19.61 -13.02
CA PHE A 372 -7.23 20.28 -13.23
C PHE A 372 -7.34 21.78 -13.59
N LYS A 373 -8.52 22.25 -14.02
CA LYS A 373 -8.74 23.67 -14.35
C LYS A 373 -8.45 24.61 -13.19
N MET A 374 -8.47 24.11 -11.97
CA MET A 374 -8.11 24.93 -10.79
C MET A 374 -6.63 25.36 -10.83
N VAL A 375 -5.73 24.51 -11.35
CA VAL A 375 -4.33 24.88 -11.61
C VAL A 375 -4.24 26.05 -12.59
N THR A 376 -4.95 25.93 -13.71
CA THR A 376 -4.98 26.98 -14.75
C THR A 376 -5.62 28.26 -14.24
N ALA A 377 -6.71 28.16 -13.46
CA ALA A 377 -7.40 29.32 -12.89
C ALA A 377 -6.48 30.11 -11.95
N VAL A 378 -5.93 29.44 -10.95
CA VAL A 378 -5.03 30.06 -9.96
C VAL A 378 -3.83 30.67 -10.68
N GLY A 379 -3.18 29.91 -11.59
CA GLY A 379 -2.01 30.39 -12.31
C GLY A 379 -2.31 31.60 -13.20
N ALA A 380 -3.37 31.56 -14.01
CA ALA A 380 -3.68 32.65 -14.94
C ALA A 380 -4.08 33.95 -14.22
N LEU A 381 -4.80 33.86 -13.12
CA LEU A 381 -5.17 35.04 -12.34
C LEU A 381 -3.95 35.59 -11.58
N ASN A 382 -3.14 34.74 -10.96
CA ASN A 382 -1.96 35.17 -10.19
C ASN A 382 -0.86 35.80 -11.07
N GLU A 383 -0.67 35.31 -12.30
CA GLU A 383 0.27 35.89 -13.26
C GLU A 383 -0.30 37.10 -14.00
N GLY A 384 -1.53 37.50 -13.70
CA GLY A 384 -2.16 38.70 -14.32
C GLY A 384 -2.48 38.48 -15.81
N VAL A 385 -2.62 37.23 -16.27
CA VAL A 385 -3.08 36.91 -17.65
C VAL A 385 -4.49 37.49 -17.90
N ILE A 386 -5.29 37.49 -16.86
CA ILE A 386 -6.65 38.06 -16.81
C ILE A 386 -6.88 38.86 -15.52
N THR A 387 -7.89 39.70 -15.52
CA THR A 387 -8.46 40.26 -14.26
C THR A 387 -9.73 39.48 -13.88
N PRO A 388 -10.16 39.55 -12.61
CA PRO A 388 -11.35 38.81 -12.15
C PRO A 388 -12.64 39.14 -12.94
N GLU A 389 -12.79 40.41 -13.33
CA GLU A 389 -13.98 40.92 -14.02
C GLU A 389 -13.90 40.82 -15.54
N GLN A 390 -12.73 40.43 -16.10
CA GLN A 390 -12.55 40.33 -17.52
C GLN A 390 -13.44 39.24 -18.08
N GLN A 391 -14.36 39.59 -18.96
CA GLN A 391 -15.26 38.65 -19.63
C GLN A 391 -14.67 38.20 -20.94
N LEU A 392 -14.65 36.89 -21.17
CA LEU A 392 -14.27 36.24 -22.41
C LEU A 392 -15.50 35.57 -23.04
N ASN A 393 -15.62 35.65 -24.37
CA ASN A 393 -16.78 35.11 -25.06
C ASN A 393 -16.58 33.60 -25.33
N ASP A 394 -17.53 32.77 -24.89
CA ASP A 394 -17.63 31.35 -25.27
C ASP A 394 -18.74 31.16 -26.33
N PRO A 395 -18.39 31.00 -27.59
CA PRO A 395 -19.36 30.72 -28.66
C PRO A 395 -19.69 29.23 -28.83
N GLY A 396 -19.30 28.34 -27.89
CA GLY A 396 -19.42 26.89 -27.94
C GLY A 396 -18.18 26.21 -28.54
N LYS A 397 -17.45 26.88 -29.38
CA LYS A 397 -16.18 26.38 -29.91
C LYS A 397 -15.28 27.53 -30.37
N ILE A 398 -13.96 27.28 -30.38
CA ILE A 398 -12.97 28.14 -31.00
C ILE A 398 -12.14 27.35 -31.99
N THR A 399 -11.72 28.01 -33.08
CA THR A 399 -10.94 27.39 -34.18
C THR A 399 -9.53 27.95 -34.17
N ILE A 400 -8.54 27.10 -34.07
CA ILE A 400 -7.13 27.47 -34.15
C ILE A 400 -6.61 27.14 -35.55
N THR A 401 -6.08 28.15 -36.23
CA THR A 401 -5.44 27.97 -37.55
C THR A 401 -4.08 27.29 -37.39
N ASN A 402 -3.74 26.44 -38.38
CA ASN A 402 -2.45 25.77 -38.38
C ASN A 402 -1.33 26.80 -38.62
N ARG A 403 -0.33 26.87 -37.77
CA ARG A 403 0.79 27.82 -37.86
C ARG A 403 1.54 27.77 -39.19
N TYR A 404 1.69 26.59 -39.76
CA TYR A 404 2.42 26.37 -41.01
C TYR A 404 1.54 26.50 -42.25
N PHE A 405 0.22 26.41 -42.09
CA PHE A 405 -0.77 26.50 -43.16
C PHE A 405 -1.95 27.38 -42.73
N PRO A 406 -1.71 28.68 -42.41
CA PRO A 406 -2.71 29.54 -41.81
C PRO A 406 -3.94 29.81 -42.68
N ASN A 407 -3.79 29.66 -43.99
CA ASN A 407 -4.84 29.87 -44.97
C ASN A 407 -5.53 28.57 -45.43
N ASP A 408 -5.22 27.44 -44.84
CA ASP A 408 -5.83 26.14 -45.14
C ASP A 408 -6.85 25.75 -44.03
N PRO A 409 -8.17 25.97 -44.27
CA PRO A 409 -9.19 25.65 -43.29
C PRO A 409 -9.24 24.15 -42.92
N GLY A 410 -8.78 23.28 -43.84
CA GLY A 410 -8.75 21.83 -43.60
C GLY A 410 -7.69 21.38 -42.61
N LYS A 411 -6.77 22.28 -42.25
CA LYS A 411 -5.72 22.04 -41.24
C LYS A 411 -5.94 22.82 -39.94
N ALA A 412 -7.02 23.60 -39.86
CA ALA A 412 -7.47 24.21 -38.64
C ALA A 412 -8.06 23.13 -37.69
N LYS A 413 -7.94 23.36 -36.39
CA LYS A 413 -8.50 22.47 -35.34
C LYS A 413 -9.50 23.21 -34.49
N ASP A 414 -10.67 22.61 -34.35
CA ASP A 414 -11.71 23.08 -33.44
C ASP A 414 -11.47 22.57 -32.03
N PHE A 415 -11.63 23.44 -31.06
CA PHE A 415 -11.66 23.16 -29.62
C PHE A 415 -13.04 23.53 -29.09
N VAL A 416 -13.76 22.52 -28.59
CA VAL A 416 -15.16 22.64 -28.26
C VAL A 416 -15.41 22.81 -26.77
N CYS A 417 -16.45 23.57 -26.43
CA CYS A 417 -17.01 23.58 -25.10
C CYS A 417 -17.96 22.39 -24.94
N TRP A 418 -18.15 21.91 -23.71
CA TRP A 418 -19.13 20.87 -23.42
C TRP A 418 -20.58 21.35 -23.66
N LYS A 419 -20.83 22.67 -23.58
CA LYS A 419 -22.06 23.31 -23.95
C LYS A 419 -21.95 23.79 -25.41
N GLU A 420 -22.61 23.11 -26.31
CA GLU A 420 -22.49 23.31 -27.76
C GLU A 420 -22.84 24.74 -28.20
N ASP A 421 -23.87 25.35 -27.59
CA ASP A 421 -24.31 26.74 -27.86
C ASP A 421 -23.41 27.79 -27.16
N GLY A 422 -22.41 27.35 -26.38
CA GLY A 422 -21.53 28.20 -25.59
C GLY A 422 -22.20 28.78 -24.34
N HIS A 423 -21.37 29.44 -23.51
CA HIS A 423 -21.82 30.11 -22.28
C HIS A 423 -22.00 31.61 -22.46
N GLY A 424 -21.63 32.17 -23.63
CA GLY A 424 -21.61 33.62 -23.86
C GLY A 424 -20.43 34.27 -23.14
N LEU A 425 -20.67 35.46 -22.57
CA LEU A 425 -19.65 36.17 -21.81
C LEU A 425 -19.45 35.56 -20.42
N VAL A 426 -18.23 35.18 -20.12
CA VAL A 426 -17.84 34.44 -18.90
C VAL A 426 -16.66 35.14 -18.24
N ASP A 427 -16.78 35.54 -16.99
CA ASP A 427 -15.68 36.00 -16.13
C ASP A 427 -14.99 34.88 -15.39
N PHE A 428 -14.05 35.19 -14.50
CA PHE A 428 -13.24 34.20 -13.76
C PHE A 428 -14.08 33.24 -12.94
N VAL A 429 -15.00 33.78 -12.10
CA VAL A 429 -15.80 32.97 -11.16
C VAL A 429 -16.79 32.08 -11.93
N HIS A 430 -17.44 32.62 -12.95
CA HIS A 430 -18.36 31.87 -13.82
C HIS A 430 -17.62 30.85 -14.71
N GLY A 431 -16.39 31.13 -15.12
CA GLY A 431 -15.54 30.18 -15.84
C GLY A 431 -15.29 28.91 -15.04
N ILE A 432 -15.05 29.03 -13.74
CA ILE A 432 -14.92 27.91 -12.81
C ILE A 432 -16.26 27.23 -12.59
N ALA A 433 -17.33 28.01 -12.30
CA ALA A 433 -18.66 27.52 -11.97
C ALA A 433 -19.27 26.67 -13.09
N PHE A 434 -19.19 27.14 -14.33
CA PHE A 434 -19.71 26.46 -15.51
C PHE A 434 -18.69 25.51 -16.13
N SER A 435 -17.49 25.45 -15.58
CA SER A 435 -16.42 24.59 -16.14
C SER A 435 -16.19 24.81 -17.64
N CYS A 436 -16.26 26.07 -18.10
CA CYS A 436 -16.26 26.47 -19.50
C CYS A 436 -14.91 26.14 -20.17
N ASN A 437 -14.86 25.17 -21.08
CA ASN A 437 -13.62 24.79 -21.76
C ASN A 437 -12.99 25.93 -22.54
N VAL A 438 -13.82 26.68 -23.31
CA VAL A 438 -13.33 27.77 -24.15
C VAL A 438 -12.69 28.87 -23.32
N TYR A 439 -13.27 29.21 -22.15
CA TYR A 439 -12.66 30.15 -21.23
C TYR A 439 -11.25 29.70 -20.84
N PHE A 440 -11.10 28.42 -20.41
CA PHE A 440 -9.81 27.86 -19.99
C PHE A 440 -8.83 27.69 -21.15
N TYR A 441 -9.27 27.36 -22.35
CA TYR A 441 -8.39 27.37 -23.51
C TYR A 441 -7.75 28.74 -23.75
N LYS A 442 -8.58 29.82 -23.64
CA LYS A 442 -8.12 31.19 -23.85
C LYS A 442 -7.14 31.65 -22.77
N ILE A 443 -7.48 31.48 -21.49
CA ILE A 443 -6.58 31.92 -20.40
C ILE A 443 -5.32 31.05 -20.29
N GLY A 444 -5.41 29.79 -20.68
CA GLY A 444 -4.30 28.86 -20.62
C GLY A 444 -3.36 28.93 -21.82
N GLY A 445 -3.89 28.90 -23.02
CA GLY A 445 -3.09 28.85 -24.26
C GLY A 445 -3.05 30.13 -25.07
N GLY A 446 -3.77 31.19 -24.66
CA GLY A 446 -3.93 32.42 -25.40
C GLY A 446 -4.97 32.33 -26.52
N PHE A 447 -5.54 33.46 -26.92
CA PHE A 447 -6.43 33.58 -28.07
C PHE A 447 -6.40 35.00 -28.62
N PRO A 448 -6.00 35.19 -29.89
CA PRO A 448 -5.77 36.52 -30.46
C PRO A 448 -6.98 37.45 -30.33
N GLY A 449 -6.77 38.68 -29.86
CA GLY A 449 -7.78 39.69 -29.70
C GLY A 449 -8.55 39.65 -28.39
N GLU A 450 -8.40 38.63 -27.56
CA GLU A 450 -9.01 38.52 -26.24
C GLU A 450 -7.96 38.26 -25.13
N VAL A 451 -7.08 37.29 -25.33
CA VAL A 451 -5.96 36.97 -24.43
C VAL A 451 -4.72 36.73 -25.30
N GLU A 452 -3.84 37.72 -25.42
CA GLU A 452 -2.70 37.66 -26.34
C GLU A 452 -1.68 36.57 -25.93
N GLU A 453 -1.38 36.49 -24.65
CA GLU A 453 -0.56 35.41 -24.06
C GLU A 453 -1.33 34.74 -22.92
N GLY A 454 -1.52 33.43 -23.05
CA GLY A 454 -2.07 32.60 -21.97
C GLY A 454 -0.99 32.20 -20.96
N LEU A 455 -1.39 31.52 -19.89
CA LEU A 455 -0.49 30.99 -18.85
C LEU A 455 0.64 30.10 -19.44
N GLY A 456 0.36 29.41 -20.54
CA GLY A 456 1.30 28.54 -21.23
C GLY A 456 1.66 27.25 -20.47
N VAL A 457 2.38 26.36 -21.16
CA VAL A 457 2.83 25.10 -20.56
C VAL A 457 3.85 25.35 -19.43
N SER A 458 4.69 26.37 -19.54
CA SER A 458 5.66 26.72 -18.49
C SER A 458 4.98 27.15 -17.19
N GLY A 459 3.91 27.95 -17.28
CA GLY A 459 3.10 28.31 -16.13
C GLY A 459 2.43 27.08 -15.50
N ILE A 460 1.81 26.21 -16.31
CA ILE A 460 1.23 24.96 -15.82
C ILE A 460 2.27 24.12 -15.06
N ASN A 461 3.49 24.00 -15.60
CA ASN A 461 4.56 23.21 -14.95
C ASN A 461 5.12 23.86 -13.67
N ARG A 462 4.79 25.12 -13.37
CA ARG A 462 5.06 25.78 -12.10
C ARG A 462 3.89 25.61 -11.10
N TYR A 463 2.66 25.86 -11.54
CA TYR A 463 1.48 25.86 -10.66
C TYR A 463 0.96 24.47 -10.33
N ALA A 464 1.08 23.47 -11.22
CA ALA A 464 0.63 22.12 -10.94
C ALA A 464 1.42 21.46 -9.80
N PRO A 465 2.77 21.46 -9.78
CA PRO A 465 3.53 20.97 -8.63
C PRO A 465 3.31 21.74 -7.34
N ALA A 466 3.06 23.06 -7.43
CA ALA A 466 2.76 23.88 -6.26
C ALA A 466 1.42 23.52 -5.59
N LEU A 467 0.47 23.00 -6.39
CA LEU A 467 -0.82 22.50 -5.93
C LEU A 467 -0.83 20.97 -5.67
N GLY A 468 0.34 20.32 -5.62
CA GLY A 468 0.48 18.92 -5.24
C GLY A 468 0.46 17.89 -6.38
N TYR A 469 0.49 18.29 -7.65
CA TYR A 469 0.56 17.36 -8.78
C TYR A 469 2.01 17.01 -9.17
N GLY A 470 2.16 15.91 -9.90
CA GLY A 470 3.36 15.56 -10.65
C GLY A 470 4.45 14.83 -9.87
N ALA A 471 4.40 14.79 -8.53
CA ALA A 471 5.30 14.03 -7.68
C ALA A 471 4.54 13.44 -6.49
N PRO A 472 5.05 12.38 -5.85
CA PRO A 472 4.46 11.85 -4.61
C PRO A 472 4.35 12.92 -3.52
N LEU A 473 3.29 12.84 -2.74
CA LEU A 473 3.03 13.71 -1.57
C LEU A 473 3.60 13.10 -0.28
N GLY A 474 4.07 11.85 -0.35
CA GLY A 474 4.66 11.13 0.76
C GLY A 474 3.62 10.64 1.76
N ILE A 475 2.48 10.14 1.29
CA ILE A 475 1.56 9.45 2.19
C ILE A 475 2.25 8.26 2.86
N ASP A 476 1.95 8.01 4.11
CA ASP A 476 2.52 6.93 4.92
C ASP A 476 2.01 5.52 4.54
N LEU A 477 1.77 5.32 3.24
CA LEU A 477 1.42 4.05 2.60
C LEU A 477 2.38 3.73 1.45
N PRO A 478 2.67 2.45 1.18
CA PRO A 478 3.56 2.08 0.09
C PRO A 478 2.90 2.23 -1.28
N GLY A 479 3.73 2.49 -2.29
CA GLY A 479 3.32 2.42 -3.69
C GLY A 479 2.71 3.71 -4.24
N GLU A 480 2.85 4.85 -3.56
CA GLU A 480 2.45 6.14 -4.12
C GLU A 480 3.24 6.48 -5.39
N VAL A 481 2.54 6.98 -6.41
CA VAL A 481 3.13 7.40 -7.69
C VAL A 481 2.90 8.90 -7.95
N GLY A 482 3.83 9.51 -8.70
CA GLY A 482 3.86 10.96 -8.90
C GLY A 482 2.90 11.52 -9.94
N GLY A 483 2.27 10.70 -10.78
CA GLY A 483 1.51 11.21 -11.93
C GLY A 483 2.40 11.78 -13.03
N LEU A 484 1.81 12.57 -13.93
CA LEU A 484 2.52 13.18 -15.05
C LEU A 484 1.97 14.58 -15.36
N ILE A 485 2.81 15.58 -15.29
CA ILE A 485 2.57 16.92 -15.84
C ILE A 485 3.49 17.09 -17.06
N PRO A 486 2.94 17.03 -18.28
CA PRO A 486 3.74 17.03 -19.49
C PRO A 486 4.35 18.40 -19.76
N ASN A 487 5.54 18.42 -20.38
CA ASN A 487 6.19 19.62 -20.87
C ASN A 487 6.77 19.38 -22.28
N GLU A 488 7.40 20.41 -22.85
CA GLU A 488 7.98 20.35 -24.19
C GLU A 488 9.09 19.30 -24.31
N ASP A 489 9.94 19.19 -23.28
CA ASP A 489 11.04 18.23 -23.25
C ASP A 489 10.52 16.78 -23.11
N TRP A 490 9.54 16.57 -22.21
CA TRP A 490 8.89 15.28 -22.07
C TRP A 490 8.30 14.79 -23.42
N LYS A 491 7.56 15.65 -24.12
CA LYS A 491 6.95 15.30 -25.40
C LYS A 491 8.01 14.97 -26.47
N ARG A 492 9.07 15.78 -26.52
CA ARG A 492 10.17 15.56 -27.46
C ARG A 492 10.89 14.24 -27.19
N ILE A 493 11.17 13.94 -25.93
CA ILE A 493 11.92 12.74 -25.52
C ILE A 493 11.08 11.48 -25.72
N ASN A 494 9.83 11.49 -25.29
CA ASN A 494 8.99 10.29 -25.27
C ASN A 494 8.26 10.03 -26.60
N LEU A 495 7.91 11.08 -27.36
CA LEU A 495 7.13 10.96 -28.59
C LEU A 495 7.89 11.39 -29.86
N GLY A 496 9.04 12.03 -29.71
CA GLY A 496 9.79 12.58 -30.88
C GLY A 496 9.10 13.75 -31.56
N GLU A 497 8.14 14.41 -30.87
CA GLU A 497 7.32 15.49 -31.42
C GLU A 497 7.55 16.82 -30.69
N GLY A 498 7.37 17.94 -31.43
CA GLY A 498 7.38 19.27 -30.82
C GLY A 498 6.04 19.59 -30.11
N TRP A 499 6.10 20.48 -29.17
CA TRP A 499 4.91 21.00 -28.46
C TRP A 499 4.09 21.91 -29.39
N SER A 500 2.78 21.82 -29.31
CA SER A 500 1.84 22.62 -30.09
C SER A 500 0.87 23.40 -29.16
N THR A 501 0.24 24.45 -29.69
CA THR A 501 -0.84 25.18 -29.01
C THR A 501 -1.99 24.22 -28.62
N GLY A 502 -2.26 23.20 -29.45
CA GLY A 502 -3.27 22.19 -29.13
C GLY A 502 -2.91 21.33 -27.92
N ASP A 503 -1.62 21.05 -27.70
CA ASP A 503 -1.16 20.34 -26.51
C ASP A 503 -1.39 21.22 -25.27
N THR A 504 -1.08 22.52 -25.34
CA THR A 504 -1.38 23.45 -24.26
C THR A 504 -2.89 23.49 -23.96
N TYR A 505 -3.74 23.61 -24.97
CA TYR A 505 -5.18 23.65 -24.78
C TYR A 505 -5.72 22.36 -24.11
N ASN A 506 -5.22 21.20 -24.48
CA ASN A 506 -5.58 19.94 -23.82
C ASN A 506 -5.08 19.93 -22.37
N THR A 507 -3.82 20.31 -22.14
CA THR A 507 -3.19 20.30 -20.80
C THR A 507 -3.92 21.20 -19.80
N VAL A 508 -4.30 22.44 -20.20
CA VAL A 508 -4.96 23.41 -19.31
C VAL A 508 -6.34 22.99 -18.82
N VAL A 509 -6.95 22.01 -19.48
CA VAL A 509 -8.23 21.41 -19.05
C VAL A 509 -8.06 19.99 -18.49
N GLY A 510 -6.82 19.58 -18.20
CA GLY A 510 -6.49 18.28 -17.60
C GLY A 510 -6.71 17.09 -18.53
N GLN A 511 -6.50 17.31 -19.83
CA GLN A 511 -6.60 16.31 -20.89
C GLN A 511 -5.23 16.10 -21.57
N GLY A 512 -5.19 15.28 -22.60
CA GLY A 512 -3.97 14.97 -23.33
C GLY A 512 -3.09 14.02 -22.53
N PHE A 513 -1.91 14.50 -22.12
CA PHE A 513 -0.92 13.66 -21.41
C PHE A 513 -0.94 13.87 -19.89
N VAL A 514 -1.80 14.75 -19.37
CA VAL A 514 -1.92 14.96 -17.92
C VAL A 514 -2.49 13.71 -17.27
N ALA A 515 -1.79 13.21 -16.25
CA ALA A 515 -2.21 12.07 -15.47
C ALA A 515 -1.95 12.33 -13.97
N ALA A 516 -2.92 12.06 -13.12
CA ALA A 516 -2.85 12.33 -11.69
C ALA A 516 -3.48 11.20 -10.87
N THR A 517 -2.99 11.01 -9.66
CA THR A 517 -3.64 10.12 -8.69
C THR A 517 -4.87 10.80 -8.09
N PRO A 518 -5.86 10.05 -7.62
CA PRO A 518 -7.00 10.63 -6.88
C PRO A 518 -6.56 11.45 -5.65
N LEU A 519 -5.50 11.04 -4.96
CA LEU A 519 -4.94 11.79 -3.83
C LEU A 519 -4.43 13.17 -4.28
N GLN A 520 -3.72 13.27 -5.39
CA GLN A 520 -3.24 14.56 -5.92
C GLN A 520 -4.38 15.49 -6.30
N VAL A 521 -5.43 14.95 -6.94
CA VAL A 521 -6.63 15.74 -7.26
C VAL A 521 -7.30 16.28 -6.00
N LEU A 522 -7.41 15.47 -4.94
CA LEU A 522 -7.94 15.91 -3.65
C LEU A 522 -7.06 16.98 -3.03
N THR A 523 -5.76 16.75 -2.95
CA THR A 523 -4.79 17.68 -2.33
C THR A 523 -4.81 19.05 -3.00
N SER A 524 -4.93 19.13 -4.31
CA SER A 524 -4.99 20.42 -5.01
C SER A 524 -6.21 21.27 -4.60
N ILE A 525 -7.35 20.62 -4.37
CA ILE A 525 -8.57 21.27 -3.90
C ILE A 525 -8.45 21.64 -2.41
N VAL A 526 -7.87 20.77 -1.61
CA VAL A 526 -7.58 21.03 -0.18
C VAL A 526 -6.65 22.23 -0.03
N THR A 527 -5.61 22.32 -0.85
CA THR A 527 -4.67 23.47 -0.85
C THR A 527 -5.38 24.79 -1.11
N ILE A 528 -6.32 24.83 -2.07
CA ILE A 528 -7.13 26.04 -2.32
C ILE A 528 -8.07 26.29 -1.14
N ALA A 529 -8.73 25.24 -0.62
CA ALA A 529 -9.73 25.35 0.45
C ALA A 529 -9.15 25.90 1.77
N ASN A 530 -7.90 25.58 2.08
CA ASN A 530 -7.24 26.00 3.32
C ASN A 530 -6.29 27.21 3.17
N GLY A 531 -6.40 27.93 2.05
CA GLY A 531 -5.67 29.20 1.84
C GLY A 531 -4.22 29.04 1.41
N GLY A 532 -3.85 27.95 0.77
CA GLY A 532 -2.53 27.76 0.15
C GLY A 532 -1.65 26.66 0.75
N LYS A 533 -2.05 26.07 1.86
CA LYS A 533 -1.26 25.07 2.58
C LYS A 533 -1.39 23.69 1.95
N VAL A 534 -0.29 23.11 1.53
CA VAL A 534 -0.23 21.71 1.14
C VAL A 534 0.08 20.87 2.38
N MET A 535 -0.96 20.22 2.88
CA MET A 535 -0.85 19.36 4.06
C MET A 535 -0.24 18.01 3.70
N TRP A 536 0.56 17.47 4.63
CA TRP A 536 1.02 16.08 4.51
C TRP A 536 -0.17 15.12 4.68
N PRO A 537 -0.53 14.32 3.65
CA PRO A 537 -1.58 13.33 3.80
C PRO A 537 -1.04 12.12 4.58
N HIS A 538 -1.76 11.67 5.62
CA HIS A 538 -1.33 10.54 6.44
C HIS A 538 -2.51 9.74 6.99
N VAL A 539 -2.26 8.44 7.24
CA VAL A 539 -3.26 7.50 7.78
C VAL A 539 -2.96 7.09 9.22
N ILE A 540 -1.73 7.30 9.72
CA ILE A 540 -1.39 7.03 11.11
C ILE A 540 -1.60 8.29 11.95
N LYS A 541 -2.29 8.10 13.09
CA LYS A 541 -2.50 9.13 14.10
C LYS A 541 -1.53 9.00 15.26
N GLU A 542 -1.38 7.78 15.77
CA GLU A 542 -0.57 7.48 16.95
C GLU A 542 0.07 6.10 16.87
N VAL A 543 1.23 5.96 17.48
CA VAL A 543 1.85 4.68 17.83
C VAL A 543 1.65 4.46 19.33
N LEU A 544 1.12 3.30 19.71
CA LEU A 544 0.79 2.95 21.09
C LEU A 544 1.64 1.76 21.54
N ASP A 545 2.01 1.73 22.82
CA ASP A 545 2.60 0.52 23.42
C ASP A 545 1.55 -0.59 23.64
N GLY A 546 1.98 -1.74 24.20
CA GLY A 546 1.10 -2.86 24.50
C GLY A 546 0.05 -2.56 25.59
N GLU A 547 0.22 -1.50 26.37
CA GLU A 547 -0.68 -1.05 27.42
C GLU A 547 -1.66 0.04 26.92
N GLY A 548 -1.45 0.55 25.71
CA GLY A 548 -2.28 1.59 25.08
C GLY A 548 -1.79 3.02 25.35
N ASN A 549 -0.59 3.20 25.92
CA ASN A 549 -0.01 4.52 26.08
C ASN A 549 0.56 5.02 24.76
N VAL A 550 0.46 6.33 24.50
CA VAL A 550 1.00 6.96 23.30
C VAL A 550 2.52 7.04 23.38
N ILE A 551 3.21 6.38 22.45
CA ILE A 551 4.67 6.46 22.27
C ILE A 551 5.03 7.62 21.33
N SER A 552 4.28 7.75 20.24
CA SER A 552 4.45 8.80 19.23
C SER A 552 3.09 9.23 18.71
N GLN A 553 2.92 10.52 18.48
CA GLN A 553 1.73 11.11 17.89
C GLN A 553 2.13 11.87 16.64
N TYR A 554 1.32 11.77 15.59
CA TYR A 554 1.51 12.52 14.37
C TYR A 554 0.68 13.81 14.44
N ASP A 555 1.37 14.93 14.37
CA ASP A 555 0.76 16.26 14.39
C ASP A 555 0.52 16.78 12.97
N PRO A 556 -0.44 17.69 12.77
CA PRO A 556 -0.65 18.32 11.47
C PRO A 556 0.65 18.93 10.91
N CYS A 557 0.95 18.64 9.66
CA CYS A 557 2.18 19.01 9.00
C CYS A 557 1.89 19.71 7.68
N VAL A 558 2.42 20.92 7.52
CA VAL A 558 2.42 21.66 6.25
C VAL A 558 3.70 21.32 5.50
N LEU A 559 3.59 20.69 4.33
CA LEU A 559 4.75 20.40 3.48
C LEU A 559 5.32 21.70 2.88
N TRP A 560 4.44 22.55 2.34
CA TRP A 560 4.75 23.92 1.87
C TRP A 560 3.46 24.73 1.84
N ASP A 561 3.61 26.05 1.82
CA ASP A 561 2.51 27.01 1.77
C ASP A 561 2.71 27.98 0.58
N ILE A 562 1.78 27.97 -0.38
CA ILE A 562 1.83 28.86 -1.54
C ILE A 562 1.14 30.20 -1.28
N GLY A 563 0.42 30.33 -0.16
CA GLY A 563 -0.24 31.56 0.27
C GLY A 563 0.61 32.42 1.23
N ASP A 564 1.80 31.93 1.63
CA ASP A 564 2.74 32.67 2.49
C ASP A 564 3.58 33.64 1.67
N ASP A 565 4.14 34.66 2.34
CA ASP A 565 5.07 35.62 1.74
C ASP A 565 6.46 35.02 1.40
N PHE A 566 6.72 33.79 1.81
CA PHE A 566 8.01 33.11 1.61
C PHE A 566 7.86 31.83 0.79
N ILE A 567 8.76 31.68 -0.18
CA ILE A 567 8.89 30.44 -0.96
C ILE A 567 9.55 29.37 -0.08
N THR A 568 8.95 28.21 0.04
CA THR A 568 9.58 27.04 0.69
C THR A 568 10.64 26.42 -0.23
N PRO A 569 11.95 26.45 0.12
CA PRO A 569 12.98 25.76 -0.67
C PRO A 569 12.73 24.24 -0.72
N LEU A 570 13.19 23.59 -1.80
CA LEU A 570 13.01 22.14 -1.96
C LEU A 570 13.53 21.34 -0.75
N ASP A 571 14.71 21.72 -0.24
CA ASP A 571 15.33 21.04 0.90
C ASP A 571 14.65 21.39 2.24
N GLU A 572 13.74 22.35 2.26
CA GLU A 572 12.96 22.78 3.43
C GLU A 572 11.52 22.24 3.43
N ILE A 573 11.11 21.54 2.38
CA ILE A 573 9.79 20.87 2.35
C ILE A 573 9.62 19.99 3.60
N GLY A 574 8.57 20.26 4.37
CA GLY A 574 8.28 19.53 5.61
C GLY A 574 9.35 19.65 6.70
N ALA A 575 10.22 20.68 6.67
CA ALA A 575 11.27 20.84 7.68
C ALA A 575 10.71 21.17 9.06
N ASP A 576 9.60 21.88 9.12
CA ASP A 576 8.90 22.25 10.35
C ASP A 576 7.94 21.16 10.86
N CYS A 577 8.00 19.97 10.29
CA CYS A 577 7.18 18.82 10.63
C CYS A 577 7.97 17.80 11.48
N PRO A 578 8.02 17.91 12.80
CA PRO A 578 8.84 17.02 13.64
C PRO A 578 8.37 15.56 13.60
N THR A 579 7.12 15.33 13.20
CA THR A 579 6.50 13.99 13.14
C THR A 579 6.56 13.35 11.76
N LEU A 580 6.93 14.12 10.71
CA LEU A 580 7.17 13.56 9.39
C LEU A 580 8.44 12.70 9.41
N PRO A 581 8.37 11.38 9.13
CA PRO A 581 9.53 10.52 9.13
C PRO A 581 10.63 11.06 8.20
N PRO A 582 11.90 11.13 8.66
CA PRO A 582 13.00 11.67 7.86
C PRO A 582 13.19 10.99 6.50
N GLU A 583 12.99 9.67 6.46
CA GLU A 583 13.09 8.86 5.24
C GLU A 583 12.00 9.25 4.24
N LEU A 584 10.79 9.48 4.72
CA LEU A 584 9.66 9.88 3.88
C LEU A 584 9.82 11.32 3.39
N ARG A 585 10.29 12.21 4.25
CA ARG A 585 10.66 13.58 3.85
C ARG A 585 11.72 13.57 2.75
N GLN A 586 12.77 12.75 2.91
CA GLN A 586 13.82 12.62 1.91
C GLN A 586 13.28 12.06 0.59
N PHE A 587 12.39 11.07 0.66
CA PHE A 587 11.71 10.50 -0.51
C PHE A 587 10.92 11.57 -1.29
N ILE A 588 10.13 12.42 -0.62
CA ILE A 588 9.41 13.53 -1.26
C ILE A 588 10.38 14.47 -2.00
N ILE A 589 11.48 14.83 -1.36
CA ILE A 589 12.49 15.74 -1.92
C ILE A 589 13.18 15.13 -3.13
N ASP A 590 13.58 13.87 -3.05
CA ASP A 590 14.31 13.17 -4.12
C ASP A 590 13.41 12.93 -5.34
N GLU A 591 12.18 12.48 -5.15
CA GLU A 591 11.22 12.30 -6.24
C GLU A 591 10.92 13.60 -6.98
N ARG A 592 10.76 14.72 -6.26
CA ARG A 592 10.56 16.04 -6.88
C ARG A 592 11.80 16.49 -7.65
N ARG A 593 12.98 16.24 -7.11
CA ARG A 593 14.26 16.56 -7.78
C ARG A 593 14.46 15.75 -9.06
N ASP A 594 14.19 14.46 -9.02
CA ASP A 594 14.34 13.55 -10.15
C ASP A 594 13.38 13.86 -11.29
N GLN A 595 12.19 14.39 -10.96
CA GLN A 595 11.23 14.90 -11.93
C GLN A 595 11.54 16.31 -12.44
N GLY A 596 12.64 16.92 -12.01
CA GLY A 596 13.02 18.28 -12.35
C GLY A 596 12.09 19.35 -11.76
N MET A 597 11.31 18.98 -10.76
CA MET A 597 10.44 19.90 -10.01
C MET A 597 11.31 20.59 -8.97
N LEU A 598 11.61 21.85 -9.23
CA LEU A 598 12.23 22.73 -8.23
C LEU A 598 11.23 22.97 -7.07
N SER A 599 11.68 23.66 -6.03
CA SER A 599 10.76 24.12 -4.98
C SER A 599 9.51 24.76 -5.60
N PRO A 600 8.35 24.74 -4.93
CA PRO A 600 7.21 25.54 -5.33
C PRO A 600 7.62 27.03 -5.24
N ASP A 601 8.24 27.54 -6.31
CA ASP A 601 8.78 28.90 -6.42
C ASP A 601 7.68 29.93 -6.75
N ILE A 602 6.52 29.72 -6.15
CA ILE A 602 5.30 30.49 -6.41
C ILE A 602 4.74 30.98 -5.09
N ILE A 603 4.40 32.27 -5.08
CA ILE A 603 3.53 32.90 -4.09
C ILE A 603 2.21 33.20 -4.78
N VAL A 604 1.12 32.77 -4.20
CA VAL A 604 -0.23 33.04 -4.71
C VAL A 604 -0.89 34.07 -3.81
N ASP A 605 -1.35 35.18 -4.41
CA ASP A 605 -2.10 36.19 -3.70
C ASP A 605 -3.33 35.56 -3.01
N PRO A 606 -3.53 35.76 -1.70
CA PRO A 606 -4.69 35.22 -1.00
C PRO A 606 -6.04 35.56 -1.66
N GLN A 607 -6.14 36.74 -2.32
CA GLN A 607 -7.34 37.13 -3.06
C GLN A 607 -7.61 36.20 -4.26
N VAL A 608 -6.56 35.69 -4.91
CA VAL A 608 -6.69 34.71 -6.00
C VAL A 608 -7.29 33.42 -5.49
N LEU A 609 -6.83 32.94 -4.31
CA LEU A 609 -7.38 31.75 -3.68
C LEU A 609 -8.83 31.94 -3.26
N GLU A 610 -9.17 33.08 -2.67
CA GLU A 610 -10.55 33.43 -2.31
C GLU A 610 -11.50 33.45 -3.53
N LEU A 611 -11.07 34.07 -4.63
CA LEU A 611 -11.85 34.05 -5.88
C LEU A 611 -12.02 32.65 -6.48
N ALA A 612 -10.97 31.82 -6.40
CA ALA A 612 -11.05 30.43 -6.80
C ALA A 612 -12.04 29.63 -5.92
N GLN A 613 -12.03 29.85 -4.60
CA GLN A 613 -13.00 29.28 -3.65
C GLN A 613 -14.43 29.75 -3.98
N GLN A 614 -14.64 31.04 -4.29
CA GLN A 614 -15.95 31.56 -4.69
C GLN A 614 -16.46 30.89 -5.98
N GLY A 615 -15.57 30.71 -6.98
CA GLY A 615 -15.90 29.96 -8.19
C GLY A 615 -16.30 28.52 -7.89
N MET A 616 -15.57 27.84 -6.98
CA MET A 616 -15.90 26.48 -6.53
C MET A 616 -17.23 26.43 -5.72
N ARG A 617 -17.54 27.48 -4.93
CA ARG A 617 -18.82 27.61 -4.27
C ARG A 617 -19.95 27.70 -5.30
N MET A 618 -19.76 28.50 -6.33
CA MET A 618 -20.74 28.68 -7.41
C MET A 618 -20.94 27.42 -8.25
N VAL A 619 -19.95 26.52 -8.37
CA VAL A 619 -20.14 25.19 -8.98
C VAL A 619 -21.32 24.44 -8.35
N VAL A 620 -21.50 24.57 -7.02
CA VAL A 620 -22.57 23.89 -6.27
C VAL A 620 -23.87 24.68 -6.32
N THR A 621 -23.82 26.05 -6.22
CA THR A 621 -25.05 26.84 -6.13
C THR A 621 -25.75 27.08 -7.45
N GLU A 622 -25.03 27.20 -8.55
CA GLU A 622 -25.56 27.59 -9.87
C GLU A 622 -24.91 26.81 -11.03
N GLY A 623 -23.77 26.17 -10.77
CA GLY A 623 -22.89 25.59 -11.78
C GLY A 623 -23.13 24.10 -12.03
N THR A 624 -22.04 23.43 -12.43
CA THR A 624 -22.11 22.05 -12.95
C THR A 624 -22.50 20.99 -11.91
N ALA A 625 -22.39 21.26 -10.60
CA ALA A 625 -22.79 20.30 -9.55
C ALA A 625 -24.16 20.64 -8.91
N HIS A 626 -24.81 21.73 -9.33
CA HIS A 626 -26.10 22.15 -8.78
C HIS A 626 -27.17 21.08 -8.97
N GLY A 627 -27.88 20.72 -7.90
CA GLY A 627 -28.91 19.68 -7.89
C GLY A 627 -28.37 18.25 -7.76
N TYR A 628 -27.05 18.04 -7.80
CA TYR A 628 -26.42 16.71 -7.69
C TYR A 628 -25.61 16.52 -6.40
N ALA A 629 -24.96 17.59 -5.92
CA ALA A 629 -24.02 17.52 -4.80
C ALA A 629 -24.36 18.52 -3.67
N ASP A 630 -25.56 19.10 -3.67
CA ASP A 630 -26.00 20.04 -2.65
C ASP A 630 -26.20 19.35 -1.31
N LEU A 631 -25.53 19.82 -0.25
CA LEU A 631 -25.77 19.38 1.12
C LEU A 631 -26.95 20.16 1.73
N GLU A 632 -27.74 19.48 2.56
CA GLU A 632 -28.81 20.17 3.31
C GLU A 632 -28.19 20.93 4.50
N ASN A 633 -28.45 22.24 4.55
CA ASN A 633 -28.04 23.12 5.65
C ASN A 633 -26.53 23.31 5.87
N ILE A 634 -25.69 22.82 4.97
CA ILE A 634 -24.24 22.95 5.06
C ILE A 634 -23.72 23.50 3.74
N SER A 635 -22.94 24.58 3.81
CA SER A 635 -22.30 25.15 2.64
C SER A 635 -21.19 24.24 2.14
N SER A 636 -21.13 23.97 0.84
CA SER A 636 -20.01 23.22 0.25
C SER A 636 -19.50 23.89 -1.02
N ALA A 637 -18.28 23.64 -1.39
CA ALA A 637 -17.66 24.11 -2.61
C ALA A 637 -16.93 22.94 -3.28
N GLY A 638 -16.85 22.92 -4.61
CA GLY A 638 -16.21 21.81 -5.28
C GLY A 638 -15.95 22.03 -6.75
N LYS A 639 -15.42 21.01 -7.42
CA LYS A 639 -15.16 21.01 -8.85
C LYS A 639 -15.49 19.66 -9.47
N THR A 640 -16.28 19.70 -10.53
CA THR A 640 -16.56 18.53 -11.38
C THR A 640 -15.45 18.30 -12.37
N GLY A 641 -15.17 17.04 -12.67
CA GLY A 641 -14.24 16.62 -13.69
C GLY A 641 -14.84 15.52 -14.58
N THR A 642 -14.52 15.57 -15.86
CA THR A 642 -14.84 14.54 -16.84
C THR A 642 -13.59 14.35 -17.70
N GLY A 643 -12.90 13.22 -17.50
CA GLY A 643 -11.62 12.91 -18.17
C GLY A 643 -11.82 11.96 -19.32
N GLU A 644 -11.64 12.41 -20.58
CA GLU A 644 -11.59 11.50 -21.73
C GLU A 644 -10.33 10.64 -21.68
N PHE A 645 -10.46 9.36 -22.04
CA PHE A 645 -9.35 8.42 -21.98
C PHE A 645 -9.42 7.36 -23.06
N CYS A 646 -8.28 6.74 -23.36
CA CYS A 646 -8.18 5.53 -24.14
C CYS A 646 -6.92 4.77 -23.69
N ASP A 647 -7.05 4.08 -22.57
CA ASP A 647 -6.02 3.18 -22.06
C ASP A 647 -6.14 1.77 -22.67
N THR A 648 -5.26 0.88 -22.28
CA THR A 648 -5.26 -0.51 -22.77
C THR A 648 -6.57 -1.24 -22.43
N VAL A 649 -7.19 -0.96 -21.29
CA VAL A 649 -8.45 -1.57 -20.88
C VAL A 649 -9.58 -1.11 -21.80
N ALA A 650 -9.74 0.19 -21.99
CA ALA A 650 -10.75 0.77 -22.87
C ALA A 650 -10.55 0.34 -24.34
N TYR A 651 -9.30 0.28 -24.79
CA TYR A 651 -8.96 -0.21 -26.14
C TYR A 651 -9.38 -1.66 -26.33
N ASN A 652 -9.05 -2.54 -25.40
CA ASN A 652 -9.41 -3.97 -25.45
C ASN A 652 -10.95 -4.18 -25.37
N MET A 653 -11.65 -3.29 -24.68
CA MET A 653 -13.13 -3.27 -24.62
C MET A 653 -13.77 -2.66 -25.89
N GLY A 654 -13.00 -2.12 -26.84
CA GLY A 654 -13.52 -1.48 -28.05
C GLY A 654 -14.21 -0.14 -27.80
N LEU A 655 -13.92 0.52 -26.69
CA LEU A 655 -14.52 1.80 -26.28
C LEU A 655 -13.83 3.01 -26.95
N CYS A 656 -12.60 2.86 -27.41
CA CYS A 656 -11.82 3.93 -28.04
C CYS A 656 -12.33 4.26 -29.45
N LYS A 657 -13.33 5.10 -29.54
CA LYS A 657 -13.92 5.53 -30.82
C LYS A 657 -13.63 7.01 -31.04
N PRO A 658 -12.97 7.40 -32.14
CA PRO A 658 -12.76 8.81 -32.45
C PRO A 658 -14.06 9.61 -32.43
N GLY A 659 -14.08 10.70 -31.64
CA GLY A 659 -15.26 11.57 -31.47
C GLY A 659 -16.29 11.06 -30.44
N ALA A 660 -16.03 9.91 -29.79
CA ALA A 660 -16.88 9.36 -28.72
C ALA A 660 -16.02 8.56 -27.71
N TRP A 661 -15.03 9.23 -27.13
CA TRP A 661 -14.14 8.66 -26.14
C TRP A 661 -14.89 8.34 -24.84
N PRO A 662 -14.56 7.23 -24.15
CA PRO A 662 -15.08 6.98 -22.82
C PRO A 662 -14.54 8.05 -21.85
N THR A 663 -15.28 8.29 -20.78
CA THR A 663 -14.94 9.36 -19.83
C THR A 663 -14.95 8.86 -18.40
N HIS A 664 -13.92 9.20 -17.66
CA HIS A 664 -13.88 9.07 -16.20
C HIS A 664 -14.74 10.15 -15.55
N SER A 665 -15.40 9.77 -14.45
CA SER A 665 -16.19 10.69 -13.64
C SER A 665 -15.41 11.11 -12.40
N TRP A 666 -15.29 12.42 -12.19
CA TRP A 666 -14.62 13.03 -11.04
C TRP A 666 -15.53 14.05 -10.37
N TYR A 667 -15.51 14.06 -9.06
CA TYR A 667 -15.98 15.21 -8.28
C TYR A 667 -15.16 15.33 -7.01
N THR A 668 -14.66 16.55 -6.76
CA THR A 668 -13.93 16.86 -5.53
C THR A 668 -14.56 18.07 -4.89
N ALA A 669 -14.86 17.99 -3.60
CA ALA A 669 -15.50 19.07 -2.87
C ALA A 669 -15.01 19.12 -1.42
N TYR A 670 -15.28 20.25 -0.75
CA TYR A 670 -15.05 20.44 0.67
C TYR A 670 -16.25 21.10 1.34
N ALA A 671 -16.40 20.90 2.63
CA ALA A 671 -17.45 21.45 3.46
C ALA A 671 -17.02 21.59 4.93
N PRO A 672 -17.58 22.58 5.70
CA PRO A 672 -18.31 23.74 5.22
C PRO A 672 -17.44 24.68 4.36
N PHE A 673 -18.06 25.52 3.53
CA PHE A 673 -17.33 26.45 2.66
C PHE A 673 -16.48 27.45 3.45
N GLU A 674 -17.04 28.02 4.52
CA GLU A 674 -16.40 29.08 5.30
C GLU A 674 -15.31 28.56 6.25
N ASN A 675 -15.41 27.32 6.68
CA ASN A 675 -14.44 26.67 7.59
C ASN A 675 -14.36 25.19 7.26
N PRO A 676 -13.57 24.80 6.28
CA PRO A 676 -13.49 23.43 5.79
C PRO A 676 -13.09 22.44 6.88
N GLU A 677 -13.89 21.36 7.06
CA GLU A 677 -13.65 20.28 8.02
C GLU A 677 -13.45 18.94 7.34
N ILE A 678 -13.98 18.79 6.14
CA ILE A 678 -13.84 17.61 5.32
C ILE A 678 -13.72 18.00 3.85
N ALA A 679 -12.80 17.35 3.15
CA ALA A 679 -12.72 17.36 1.69
C ALA A 679 -12.83 15.91 1.18
N VAL A 680 -13.56 15.71 0.08
CA VAL A 680 -13.80 14.39 -0.48
C VAL A 680 -13.60 14.41 -1.99
N VAL A 681 -12.86 13.44 -2.52
CA VAL A 681 -12.82 13.13 -3.95
C VAL A 681 -13.51 11.80 -4.21
N ALA A 682 -14.31 11.75 -5.27
CA ALA A 682 -14.80 10.50 -5.86
C ALA A 682 -14.34 10.40 -7.31
N PHE A 683 -13.84 9.23 -7.65
CA PHE A 683 -13.44 8.84 -9.00
C PHE A 683 -14.18 7.56 -9.41
N VAL A 684 -14.72 7.53 -10.63
CA VAL A 684 -15.32 6.32 -11.21
C VAL A 684 -14.80 6.16 -12.64
N TYR A 685 -14.07 5.09 -12.87
CA TYR A 685 -13.57 4.70 -14.19
C TYR A 685 -14.72 4.50 -15.16
N ASN A 686 -14.66 5.12 -16.34
CA ASN A 686 -15.71 5.08 -17.36
C ASN A 686 -17.13 5.39 -16.81
N GLY A 687 -17.17 6.26 -15.79
CA GLY A 687 -18.39 6.63 -15.07
C GLY A 687 -19.25 7.68 -15.77
N GLY A 688 -18.76 8.29 -16.85
CA GLY A 688 -19.45 9.37 -17.55
C GLY A 688 -19.25 10.74 -16.90
N GLU A 689 -20.28 11.54 -16.81
CA GLU A 689 -20.22 12.92 -16.29
C GLU A 689 -19.98 12.97 -14.77
N GLY A 690 -19.06 13.84 -14.35
CA GLY A 690 -18.63 13.99 -12.95
C GLY A 690 -19.79 14.36 -12.01
N ALA A 691 -20.60 15.33 -12.37
CA ALA A 691 -21.74 15.77 -11.55
C ALA A 691 -22.75 14.66 -11.29
N ILE A 692 -23.08 13.89 -12.33
CA ILE A 692 -24.14 12.87 -12.27
C ILE A 692 -23.67 11.63 -11.52
N THR A 693 -22.42 11.23 -11.67
CA THR A 693 -21.89 9.98 -11.11
C THR A 693 -21.13 10.19 -9.81
N ALA A 694 -20.09 11.02 -9.82
CA ALA A 694 -19.24 11.24 -8.65
C ALA A 694 -19.87 12.21 -7.63
N GLY A 695 -20.66 13.20 -8.09
CA GLY A 695 -21.33 14.17 -7.21
C GLY A 695 -22.16 13.54 -6.10
N PRO A 696 -23.11 12.63 -6.39
CA PRO A 696 -23.92 11.96 -5.37
C PRO A 696 -23.10 11.09 -4.41
N ILE A 697 -21.96 10.54 -4.84
CA ILE A 697 -21.06 9.78 -3.95
C ILE A 697 -20.46 10.71 -2.91
N VAL A 698 -19.85 11.82 -3.34
CA VAL A 698 -19.25 12.81 -2.45
C VAL A 698 -20.29 13.40 -1.49
N LYS A 699 -21.47 13.72 -1.98
CA LYS A 699 -22.59 14.17 -1.14
C LYS A 699 -22.91 13.18 -0.02
N GLN A 700 -23.08 11.91 -0.34
CA GLN A 700 -23.39 10.87 0.66
C GLN A 700 -22.29 10.72 1.72
N VAL A 701 -21.03 10.82 1.31
CA VAL A 701 -19.89 10.73 2.24
C VAL A 701 -19.85 11.94 3.18
N MET A 702 -20.08 13.16 2.67
CA MET A 702 -20.12 14.37 3.49
C MET A 702 -21.35 14.36 4.44
N ASP A 703 -22.52 13.96 3.96
CA ASP A 703 -23.73 13.80 4.79
C ASP A 703 -23.50 12.78 5.93
N ALA A 704 -22.80 11.67 5.62
CA ALA A 704 -22.40 10.69 6.62
C ALA A 704 -21.43 11.27 7.66
N TYR A 705 -20.41 12.02 7.23
CA TYR A 705 -19.46 12.67 8.13
C TYR A 705 -20.14 13.59 9.14
N PHE A 706 -21.00 14.52 8.67
CA PHE A 706 -21.68 15.45 9.56
C PHE A 706 -22.70 14.77 10.47
N SER A 707 -23.35 13.70 9.98
CA SER A 707 -24.26 12.87 10.79
C SER A 707 -23.49 12.15 11.92
N LEU A 708 -22.34 11.54 11.60
CA LEU A 708 -21.49 10.87 12.59
C LEU A 708 -20.95 11.87 13.61
N LYS A 709 -20.51 13.05 13.18
CA LYS A 709 -20.07 14.11 14.08
C LYS A 709 -21.17 14.56 15.04
N ALA A 710 -22.40 14.71 14.57
CA ALA A 710 -23.54 15.04 15.43
C ALA A 710 -23.84 13.94 16.47
N ILE A 711 -23.73 12.67 16.08
CA ILE A 711 -23.89 11.53 17.01
C ILE A 711 -22.78 11.55 18.05
N ASP A 712 -21.52 11.74 17.65
CA ASP A 712 -20.36 11.71 18.55
C ASP A 712 -20.45 12.86 19.58
N VAL A 713 -20.89 14.06 19.18
CA VAL A 713 -21.13 15.18 20.10
C VAL A 713 -22.24 14.84 21.12
N ALA A 714 -23.36 14.25 20.65
CA ALA A 714 -24.47 13.89 21.53
C ALA A 714 -24.15 12.74 22.52
N LEU A 715 -23.12 11.95 22.24
CA LEU A 715 -22.66 10.88 23.17
C LEU A 715 -21.74 11.41 24.29
N VAL A 716 -21.14 12.59 24.10
CA VAL A 716 -20.22 13.22 25.07
C VAL A 716 -20.98 14.16 26.03
N GLU A 717 -22.11 14.74 25.60
CA GLU A 717 -23.04 15.51 26.44
C GLU A 717 -23.93 14.61 27.31
#